data_802f6468af533f3d683d526e91795ee1
#
_entry.id   802f6468af533f3d683d526e91795ee1
#
_cell.length_a   1.000
_cell.length_b   1.000
_cell.length_c   1.000
_cell.angle_alpha   90.00
_cell.angle_beta   90.00
_cell.angle_gamma   90.00
#
_symmetry.space_group_name_H-M   'P 1'
#
loop_
_entity.id
_entity.type
_entity.pdbx_description
1 polymer ?
#
loop_
_entity_poly.entity_id
_entity_poly.type
_entity_poly.pdbx_seq_one_letter_code
_entity_poly.pdbx_strand_id
1 'polypeptide(L)'
;MNRLINSFFRTLTLLSLAILVNLQANAAVQAIHITSKESVLNGKTFGNSGAYELWKGTVTFVFDPLNKQNQRVTDIDLAEKSEAGFVEATANIVILKPADMSKANGVGLVEVSNRGGKFSMRYFNLATNTDLNVNDPASFGDGLMMEQGMVVVWVGWEFDVPDQDGLLRLVVPKLKPNNSFPLVGQVRCDWVIDEPVSTLYLGHRNQIPYPPQVNSTLNALTVRSSREGNRDIVDSKLWSFSKEEGDSLVPSTEYIHMNQGFEPGKIYELVYFSDQPVAVGLGLAVIRDMVSYMKYDNSCEFKVNKGIAAGVSQTGRFLRQYLYDGFNIDEYDRQAYDGMMIMTAGAGRGSFNHRFAQPSRDGHRYSSFFYPTDLFPFSSRAQVDSSNGKYRDGLLMKGGNFGRETKIFYINTGYEYYGRAASLIHTSVDGSADVLPYENERIYEIASGQHFVGQLHLDAKNQRDTSMVFKSNPLYYLPNYRALLVRLVRWVNNGEEPPASTYPTIASKTLVPLAQVRFPINASLPEPKAIQVAYNLDFGDSWQRRVIRKEPPRIVSTYTSLVPQLDQNGNEMGGIRNFEIAVPLATYTGWSLRDGKPGPQDELNDFEGYIMPFQMDKSTEVSTDLRPAIKSLYHDRMDYDRQVSDCLDQLIKQGFVLDRDKGLLENRAGWLWNEIIGYYVHQEAMNFPVITPEQGSLMVIGGGKLDESIYSKFAELAGGTDQPIVIIPTAGDDESLAKDPKFEQLTAPFRNAGFKKISVLHTRSKDEANSPRFYRELEKAGGVFITGGRQWRLADSYLGTQTETALKEVLDRGGVIAGT
;
A
#
# COMPACT_ATOMS: atom_id res chain seq x y z
N MET A 1 -47.23 22.93 59.14
CA MET A 1 -45.85 22.52 59.21
C MET A 1 -45.55 21.27 58.35
N ASN A 2 -46.31 20.20 58.50
CA ASN A 2 -46.06 18.95 57.70
C ASN A 2 -46.27 19.06 56.16
N ARG A 3 -47.08 19.97 55.64
CA ARG A 3 -47.27 20.16 54.17
C ARG A 3 -46.09 20.91 53.56
N LEU A 4 -45.45 21.81 54.27
CA LEU A 4 -44.26 22.53 53.80
C LEU A 4 -43.01 21.63 53.81
N ILE A 5 -42.85 20.74 54.77
CA ILE A 5 -41.73 19.78 54.85
C ILE A 5 -41.84 18.74 53.71
N ASN A 6 -43.03 18.21 53.43
CA ASN A 6 -43.24 17.27 52.31
C ASN A 6 -43.03 17.92 50.92
N SER A 7 -43.33 19.20 50.77
CA SER A 7 -43.05 19.94 49.54
C SER A 7 -41.55 20.16 49.36
N PHE A 8 -40.82 20.49 50.44
CA PHE A 8 -39.39 20.69 50.40
C PHE A 8 -38.62 19.40 50.07
N PHE A 9 -39.00 18.27 50.65
CA PHE A 9 -38.45 16.96 50.38
C PHE A 9 -38.75 16.51 48.92
N ARG A 10 -39.94 16.73 48.39
CA ARG A 10 -40.31 16.46 46.99
C ARG A 10 -39.51 17.33 46.03
N THR A 11 -39.28 18.61 46.33
CA THR A 11 -38.49 19.51 45.51
C THR A 11 -37.00 19.15 45.56
N LEU A 12 -36.47 18.73 46.72
CA LEU A 12 -35.09 18.26 46.89
C LEU A 12 -34.87 16.94 46.16
N THR A 13 -35.84 16.01 46.20
CA THR A 13 -35.75 14.73 45.49
C THR A 13 -35.89 14.93 43.97
N LEU A 14 -36.67 15.87 43.50
CA LEU A 14 -36.77 16.25 42.09
C LEU A 14 -35.54 17.00 41.60
N LEU A 15 -34.92 17.85 42.46
CA LEU A 15 -33.66 18.51 42.14
C LEU A 15 -32.48 17.50 42.12
N SER A 16 -32.41 16.58 43.04
CA SER A 16 -31.40 15.49 43.03
C SER A 16 -31.60 14.52 41.87
N LEU A 17 -32.88 14.21 41.48
CA LEU A 17 -33.14 13.42 40.29
C LEU A 17 -32.80 14.21 38.97
N ALA A 18 -33.06 15.52 38.93
CA ALA A 18 -32.68 16.36 37.82
C ALA A 18 -31.15 16.59 37.69
N ILE A 19 -30.45 16.59 38.84
CA ILE A 19 -28.97 16.64 38.85
C ILE A 19 -28.40 15.27 38.48
N LEU A 20 -29.02 14.16 38.83
CA LEU A 20 -28.62 12.81 38.39
C LEU A 20 -28.98 12.54 36.93
N VAL A 21 -30.01 13.20 36.37
CA VAL A 21 -30.33 13.08 34.92
C VAL A 21 -29.42 13.94 34.04
N ASN A 22 -28.74 14.97 34.57
CA ASN A 22 -27.77 15.76 33.84
C ASN A 22 -26.33 15.22 33.91
N LEU A 23 -26.07 14.08 34.55
CA LEU A 23 -24.85 13.29 34.45
C LEU A 23 -25.01 12.12 33.46
N GLN A 24 -25.87 12.24 32.45
CA GLN A 24 -25.71 11.44 31.26
C GLN A 24 -24.43 11.95 30.60
N ALA A 25 -23.34 11.28 30.88
CA ALA A 25 -22.12 11.42 30.12
C ALA A 25 -22.48 11.19 28.63
N ASN A 26 -22.58 12.26 27.88
CA ASN A 26 -22.67 12.18 26.42
C ASN A 26 -21.48 11.38 25.94
N ALA A 27 -21.70 10.51 24.97
CA ALA A 27 -20.78 9.70 24.19
C ALA A 27 -19.29 9.72 24.64
N ALA A 28 -18.57 8.63 24.51
CA ALA A 28 -17.18 8.46 24.93
C ALA A 28 -16.20 9.59 24.50
N VAL A 29 -16.53 10.42 23.52
CA VAL A 29 -15.82 11.66 23.21
C VAL A 29 -16.23 12.75 24.21
N GLN A 30 -15.33 13.05 25.14
CA GLN A 30 -15.57 14.06 26.17
C GLN A 30 -15.26 15.47 25.66
N ALA A 31 -14.13 15.63 24.95
CA ALA A 31 -13.70 16.93 24.43
C ALA A 31 -12.82 16.77 23.18
N ILE A 32 -12.98 17.71 22.26
CA ILE A 32 -12.05 17.89 21.12
C ILE A 32 -11.41 19.28 21.27
N HIS A 33 -10.09 19.30 21.41
CA HIS A 33 -9.32 20.53 21.49
C HIS A 33 -8.63 20.78 20.15
N ILE A 34 -9.15 21.71 19.36
CA ILE A 34 -8.57 22.10 18.07
C ILE A 34 -7.49 23.14 18.28
N THR A 35 -6.28 22.84 17.83
CA THR A 35 -5.09 23.71 17.91
C THR A 35 -4.87 24.52 16.64
N SER A 36 -5.38 24.03 15.49
CA SER A 36 -5.23 24.71 14.18
C SER A 36 -6.48 24.47 13.32
N LYS A 37 -6.95 25.54 12.65
CA LYS A 37 -7.99 25.51 11.62
C LYS A 37 -7.45 26.29 10.41
N GLU A 38 -7.19 25.58 9.31
CA GLU A 38 -6.52 26.15 8.16
C GLU A 38 -7.33 25.90 6.89
N SER A 39 -7.40 26.91 6.02
CA SER A 39 -8.08 26.78 4.72
C SER A 39 -7.19 26.01 3.73
N VAL A 40 -7.74 24.99 3.09
CA VAL A 40 -7.00 24.16 2.12
C VAL A 40 -6.81 24.94 0.82
N LEU A 41 -5.55 24.98 0.34
CA LEU A 41 -5.15 25.62 -0.93
C LEU A 41 -5.72 27.04 -1.09
N ASN A 42 -5.61 27.84 -0.02
CA ASN A 42 -6.10 29.23 0.03
C ASN A 42 -7.58 29.37 -0.35
N GLY A 43 -8.42 28.40 0.04
CA GLY A 43 -9.87 28.42 -0.24
C GLY A 43 -10.26 27.94 -1.63
N LYS A 44 -9.39 27.18 -2.29
CA LYS A 44 -9.74 26.49 -3.55
C LYS A 44 -11.04 25.71 -3.37
N THR A 45 -11.92 25.84 -4.35
CA THR A 45 -13.19 25.10 -4.37
C THR A 45 -13.05 23.74 -5.04
N PHE A 46 -13.74 22.74 -4.50
CA PHE A 46 -13.77 21.36 -5.00
C PHE A 46 -15.18 21.03 -5.49
N GLY A 47 -15.43 21.22 -6.77
CA GLY A 47 -16.75 21.03 -7.36
C GLY A 47 -17.87 21.75 -6.60
N ASN A 48 -19.00 21.09 -6.38
CA ASN A 48 -20.14 21.63 -5.65
C ASN A 48 -19.94 21.69 -4.12
N SER A 49 -18.95 21.00 -3.59
CA SER A 49 -18.67 20.93 -2.14
C SER A 49 -17.98 22.21 -1.61
N GLY A 50 -17.50 23.08 -2.50
CA GLY A 50 -16.88 24.35 -2.13
C GLY A 50 -15.47 24.20 -1.55
N ALA A 51 -15.04 25.17 -0.75
CA ALA A 51 -13.76 25.15 -0.09
C ALA A 51 -13.73 24.16 1.08
N TYR A 52 -12.51 23.72 1.45
CA TYR A 52 -12.27 22.80 2.55
C TYR A 52 -11.37 23.42 3.62
N GLU A 53 -11.54 22.94 4.84
CA GLU A 53 -10.70 23.25 5.99
C GLU A 53 -10.03 22.00 6.51
N LEU A 54 -8.78 22.15 6.95
CA LEU A 54 -8.01 21.16 7.69
C LEU A 54 -7.88 21.59 9.15
N TRP A 55 -8.41 20.79 10.06
CA TRP A 55 -8.34 21.02 11.49
C TRP A 55 -7.39 20.00 12.13
N LYS A 56 -6.56 20.46 13.08
CA LYS A 56 -5.64 19.59 13.83
C LYS A 56 -5.86 19.82 15.33
N GLY A 57 -5.66 18.77 16.12
CA GLY A 57 -5.82 18.89 17.58
C GLY A 57 -5.71 17.56 18.31
N THR A 58 -6.33 17.51 19.48
CA THR A 58 -6.44 16.30 20.30
C THR A 58 -7.90 16.03 20.67
N VAL A 59 -8.18 14.78 20.93
CA VAL A 59 -9.51 14.32 21.40
C VAL A 59 -9.31 13.48 22.66
N THR A 60 -10.13 13.76 23.68
CA THR A 60 -10.19 12.98 24.93
C THR A 60 -11.41 12.09 24.92
N PHE A 61 -11.21 10.80 25.17
CA PHE A 61 -12.22 9.78 25.31
C PHE A 61 -12.34 9.35 26.76
N VAL A 62 -13.58 9.09 27.20
CA VAL A 62 -13.89 8.62 28.54
C VAL A 62 -14.79 7.40 28.43
N PHE A 63 -14.36 6.28 28.99
CA PHE A 63 -15.03 4.98 28.91
C PHE A 63 -15.54 4.55 30.28
N ASP A 64 -16.82 4.20 30.38
CA ASP A 64 -17.34 3.51 31.56
C ASP A 64 -16.90 2.02 31.49
N PRO A 65 -16.04 1.55 32.41
CA PRO A 65 -15.60 0.15 32.41
C PRO A 65 -16.70 -0.85 32.75
N LEU A 66 -17.86 -0.39 33.26
CA LEU A 66 -19.04 -1.21 33.55
C LEU A 66 -19.98 -1.33 32.35
N ASN A 67 -19.85 -0.47 31.33
CA ASN A 67 -20.61 -0.58 30.11
C ASN A 67 -20.27 -1.87 29.36
N LYS A 68 -21.27 -2.65 28.99
CA LYS A 68 -21.10 -3.96 28.33
C LYS A 68 -20.34 -3.88 26.99
N GLN A 69 -20.43 -2.76 26.29
CA GLN A 69 -19.70 -2.58 25.02
C GLN A 69 -18.24 -2.23 25.24
N ASN A 70 -17.89 -1.59 26.37
CA ASN A 70 -16.50 -1.32 26.75
C ASN A 70 -15.81 -2.55 27.37
N GLN A 71 -16.56 -3.46 27.98
CA GLN A 71 -16.05 -4.74 28.50
C GLN A 71 -15.49 -5.65 27.37
N ARG A 72 -15.69 -5.30 26.10
CA ARG A 72 -15.02 -5.92 24.94
C ARG A 72 -13.51 -5.61 24.88
N VAL A 73 -13.10 -4.51 25.52
CA VAL A 73 -11.68 -4.16 25.69
C VAL A 73 -11.06 -5.05 26.75
N THR A 74 -10.06 -5.80 26.36
CA THR A 74 -9.36 -6.71 27.29
C THR A 74 -8.75 -5.91 28.45
N ASP A 75 -8.99 -6.39 29.69
CA ASP A 75 -8.46 -5.81 30.94
C ASP A 75 -8.89 -4.35 31.22
N ILE A 76 -10.00 -3.87 30.65
CA ILE A 76 -10.48 -2.49 30.90
C ILE A 76 -10.77 -2.25 32.39
N ASP A 77 -11.18 -3.28 33.13
CA ASP A 77 -11.43 -3.25 34.58
C ASP A 77 -10.15 -3.02 35.39
N LEU A 78 -8.99 -3.41 34.85
CA LEU A 78 -7.66 -3.22 35.42
C LEU A 78 -7.02 -1.89 35.02
N ALA A 79 -7.55 -1.18 34.03
CA ALA A 79 -7.00 0.10 33.59
C ALA A 79 -7.07 1.16 34.70
N GLU A 80 -6.07 2.05 34.73
CA GLU A 80 -6.12 3.24 35.61
C GLU A 80 -7.39 4.03 35.32
N LYS A 81 -8.04 4.50 36.41
CA LYS A 81 -9.29 5.25 36.34
C LYS A 81 -9.13 6.63 36.94
N SER A 82 -9.90 7.58 36.41
CA SER A 82 -10.07 8.90 37.01
C SER A 82 -10.76 8.79 38.38
N GLU A 83 -10.79 9.88 39.15
CA GLU A 83 -11.50 9.95 40.42
C GLU A 83 -12.99 9.62 40.31
N ALA A 84 -13.58 9.86 39.13
CA ALA A 84 -14.97 9.53 38.82
C ALA A 84 -15.18 8.06 38.44
N GLY A 85 -14.12 7.23 38.38
CA GLY A 85 -14.17 5.79 38.10
C GLY A 85 -14.16 5.44 36.61
N PHE A 86 -13.93 6.39 35.71
CA PHE A 86 -13.85 6.18 34.27
C PHE A 86 -12.41 5.94 33.79
N VAL A 87 -12.27 5.24 32.68
CA VAL A 87 -11.00 5.05 31.96
C VAL A 87 -10.88 6.15 30.91
N GLU A 88 -9.72 6.82 30.88
CA GLU A 88 -9.49 7.95 29.99
C GLU A 88 -8.37 7.64 28.99
N ALA A 89 -8.53 8.13 27.74
CA ALA A 89 -7.51 8.06 26.70
C ALA A 89 -7.53 9.34 25.86
N THR A 90 -6.35 9.77 25.40
CA THR A 90 -6.20 10.98 24.56
C THR A 90 -5.49 10.65 23.27
N ALA A 91 -6.04 11.11 22.14
CA ALA A 91 -5.51 10.87 20.81
C ALA A 91 -5.25 12.17 20.04
N ASN A 92 -4.27 12.12 19.11
CA ASN A 92 -4.18 13.14 18.06
C ASN A 92 -5.36 12.97 17.10
N ILE A 93 -5.88 14.08 16.59
CA ILE A 93 -6.95 14.10 15.59
C ILE A 93 -6.64 15.10 14.47
N VAL A 94 -6.96 14.70 13.24
CA VAL A 94 -6.94 15.56 12.05
C VAL A 94 -8.28 15.40 11.34
N ILE A 95 -8.88 16.51 10.91
CA ILE A 95 -10.20 16.55 10.28
C ILE A 95 -10.10 17.38 9.01
N LEU A 96 -10.49 16.80 7.88
CA LEU A 96 -10.63 17.46 6.59
C LEU A 96 -12.12 17.51 6.26
N LYS A 97 -12.70 18.71 6.15
CA LYS A 97 -14.13 18.88 5.97
C LYS A 97 -14.48 20.07 5.05
N PRO A 98 -15.67 20.08 4.42
CA PRO A 98 -16.16 21.28 3.79
C PRO A 98 -16.17 22.46 4.77
N ALA A 99 -15.75 23.65 4.34
CA ALA A 99 -15.86 24.87 5.13
C ALA A 99 -17.34 25.17 5.47
N ASP A 100 -18.20 24.93 4.49
CA ASP A 100 -19.65 24.95 4.65
C ASP A 100 -20.19 23.51 4.73
N MET A 101 -20.50 23.04 5.92
CA MET A 101 -20.99 21.69 6.17
C MET A 101 -22.35 21.37 5.51
N SER A 102 -23.13 22.40 5.10
CA SER A 102 -24.36 22.16 4.32
C SER A 102 -24.11 21.58 2.92
N LYS A 103 -22.85 21.67 2.43
CA LYS A 103 -22.39 21.11 1.16
C LYS A 103 -21.76 19.74 1.30
N ALA A 104 -21.64 19.22 2.52
CA ALA A 104 -21.19 17.86 2.75
C ALA A 104 -22.21 16.84 2.23
N ASN A 105 -21.73 15.69 1.71
CA ASN A 105 -22.59 14.61 1.22
C ASN A 105 -23.21 13.75 2.34
N GLY A 106 -22.91 14.08 3.61
CA GLY A 106 -23.38 13.37 4.78
C GLY A 106 -22.60 12.10 5.12
N VAL A 107 -21.50 11.80 4.41
CA VAL A 107 -20.64 10.64 4.69
C VAL A 107 -19.31 11.08 5.32
N GLY A 108 -18.99 10.46 6.46
CA GLY A 108 -17.69 10.56 7.12
C GLY A 108 -16.82 9.34 6.84
N LEU A 109 -15.60 9.57 6.38
CA LEU A 109 -14.56 8.55 6.27
C LEU A 109 -13.63 8.66 7.48
N VAL A 110 -13.62 7.64 8.33
CA VAL A 110 -12.61 7.51 9.39
C VAL A 110 -11.54 6.56 8.90
N GLU A 111 -10.35 7.09 8.67
CA GLU A 111 -9.18 6.28 8.36
C GLU A 111 -8.58 5.73 9.64
N VAL A 112 -8.39 4.41 9.69
CA VAL A 112 -7.57 3.78 10.72
C VAL A 112 -6.12 3.90 10.30
N SER A 113 -5.40 4.85 10.91
CA SER A 113 -4.04 5.23 10.51
C SER A 113 -3.04 4.08 10.71
N ASN A 114 -2.27 3.75 9.68
CA ASN A 114 -1.30 2.64 9.71
C ASN A 114 -0.01 3.08 10.40
N ARG A 115 0.26 2.58 11.61
CA ARG A 115 1.41 2.99 12.45
C ARG A 115 1.53 4.50 12.62
N GLY A 116 0.38 5.16 12.81
CA GLY A 116 0.27 6.62 12.92
C GLY A 116 0.30 7.38 11.59
N GLY A 117 0.68 6.72 10.48
CA GLY A 117 0.72 7.34 9.15
C GLY A 117 -0.63 7.34 8.44
N LYS A 118 -0.84 8.34 7.58
CA LYS A 118 -2.07 8.55 6.80
C LYS A 118 -1.91 8.02 5.38
N PHE A 119 -2.95 7.36 4.82
CA PHE A 119 -2.90 6.78 3.48
C PHE A 119 -4.01 7.26 2.53
N SER A 120 -5.15 7.71 3.05
CA SER A 120 -6.34 7.95 2.23
C SER A 120 -6.13 9.00 1.15
N MET A 121 -5.35 10.05 1.41
CA MET A 121 -5.06 11.07 0.39
C MET A 121 -4.30 10.47 -0.80
N ARG A 122 -3.29 9.64 -0.55
CA ARG A 122 -2.56 8.95 -1.61
C ARG A 122 -3.45 7.93 -2.34
N TYR A 123 -4.24 7.17 -1.60
CA TYR A 123 -5.01 6.05 -2.17
C TYR A 123 -6.25 6.51 -2.92
N PHE A 124 -6.91 7.55 -2.44
CA PHE A 124 -8.20 7.98 -3.00
C PHE A 124 -8.14 9.28 -3.80
N ASN A 125 -7.22 10.17 -3.47
CA ASN A 125 -7.00 11.42 -4.21
C ASN A 125 -5.75 11.40 -5.10
N LEU A 126 -4.98 10.29 -5.11
CA LEU A 126 -3.69 10.18 -5.82
C LEU A 126 -2.67 11.25 -5.40
N ALA A 127 -2.70 11.67 -4.15
CA ALA A 127 -1.73 12.61 -3.60
C ALA A 127 -0.31 12.03 -3.67
N THR A 128 0.66 12.85 -4.02
CA THR A 128 2.08 12.46 -4.12
C THR A 128 2.88 12.85 -2.89
N ASN A 129 2.38 13.82 -2.10
CA ASN A 129 2.90 14.15 -0.79
C ASN A 129 1.97 13.59 0.29
N THR A 130 2.53 12.87 1.28
CA THR A 130 1.76 12.28 2.40
C THR A 130 1.58 13.24 3.57
N ASP A 131 2.34 14.33 3.61
CA ASP A 131 2.18 15.39 4.61
C ASP A 131 0.99 16.28 4.23
N LEU A 132 0.08 16.50 5.18
CA LEU A 132 -1.08 17.35 4.95
C LEU A 132 -0.68 18.83 5.06
N ASN A 133 0.08 19.32 4.08
CA ASN A 133 0.41 20.74 3.96
C ASN A 133 -0.70 21.47 3.18
N VAL A 134 -1.42 22.35 3.85
CA VAL A 134 -2.58 23.07 3.29
C VAL A 134 -2.24 23.95 2.07
N ASN A 135 -0.98 24.31 1.90
CA ASN A 135 -0.53 25.15 0.78
C ASN A 135 0.03 24.34 -0.40
N ASP A 136 0.18 23.05 -0.25
CA ASP A 136 0.77 22.17 -1.27
C ASP A 136 -0.31 21.34 -1.99
N PRO A 137 -0.57 21.58 -3.28
CA PRO A 137 -1.51 20.77 -4.07
C PRO A 137 -1.16 19.27 -4.08
N ALA A 138 0.13 18.91 -3.99
CA ALA A 138 0.57 17.53 -3.96
C ALA A 138 0.06 16.74 -2.75
N SER A 139 -0.26 17.44 -1.64
CA SER A 139 -0.86 16.85 -0.43
C SER A 139 -2.33 16.46 -0.61
N PHE A 140 -3.03 17.04 -1.59
CA PHE A 140 -4.46 16.83 -1.81
C PHE A 140 -4.77 16.11 -3.12
N GLY A 141 -3.78 15.95 -3.98
CA GLY A 141 -3.91 15.26 -5.26
C GLY A 141 -4.99 15.88 -6.16
N ASP A 142 -5.81 15.07 -6.80
CA ASP A 142 -6.89 15.54 -7.66
C ASP A 142 -8.18 15.92 -6.91
N GLY A 143 -8.22 15.74 -5.59
CA GLY A 143 -9.32 16.18 -4.75
C GLY A 143 -10.59 15.33 -4.81
N LEU A 144 -10.57 14.10 -5.29
CA LEU A 144 -11.76 13.26 -5.48
C LEU A 144 -12.66 13.21 -4.23
N MET A 145 -12.10 12.92 -3.04
CA MET A 145 -12.91 12.84 -1.81
C MET A 145 -13.55 14.19 -1.46
N MET A 146 -12.85 15.30 -1.72
CA MET A 146 -13.37 16.63 -1.48
C MET A 146 -14.46 17.01 -2.50
N GLU A 147 -14.29 16.67 -3.78
CA GLU A 147 -15.33 16.83 -4.80
C GLU A 147 -16.59 16.03 -4.47
N GLN A 148 -16.43 14.86 -3.85
CA GLN A 148 -17.56 14.06 -3.36
C GLN A 148 -18.22 14.67 -2.12
N GLY A 149 -17.67 15.70 -1.48
CA GLY A 149 -18.23 16.33 -0.29
C GLY A 149 -18.04 15.53 0.99
N MET A 150 -17.02 14.65 1.07
CA MET A 150 -16.78 13.81 2.23
C MET A 150 -16.12 14.58 3.38
N VAL A 151 -16.45 14.20 4.61
CA VAL A 151 -15.67 14.53 5.81
C VAL A 151 -14.66 13.40 6.03
N VAL A 152 -13.37 13.72 6.15
CA VAL A 152 -12.32 12.72 6.41
C VAL A 152 -11.71 12.99 7.77
N VAL A 153 -11.65 11.95 8.60
CA VAL A 153 -11.11 12.03 9.96
C VAL A 153 -10.02 11.00 10.15
N TRP A 154 -8.89 11.43 10.66
CA TRP A 154 -7.79 10.62 11.14
C TRP A 154 -7.67 10.79 12.64
N VAL A 155 -7.69 9.69 13.39
CA VAL A 155 -7.56 9.69 14.84
C VAL A 155 -6.53 8.65 15.27
N GLY A 156 -5.68 9.01 16.23
CA GLY A 156 -4.70 8.09 16.82
C GLY A 156 -5.43 6.96 17.56
N TRP A 157 -5.05 5.71 17.28
CA TRP A 157 -5.64 4.53 17.91
C TRP A 157 -4.57 3.60 18.51
N GLU A 158 -3.33 3.78 18.15
CA GLU A 158 -2.18 2.93 18.47
C GLU A 158 -1.31 3.57 19.55
N PHE A 159 -1.00 2.83 20.60
CA PHE A 159 -0.24 3.37 21.73
C PHE A 159 1.28 3.36 21.52
N ASP A 160 1.77 2.40 20.72
CA ASP A 160 3.19 2.16 20.49
C ASP A 160 3.79 3.02 19.37
N VAL A 161 3.03 3.97 18.84
CA VAL A 161 3.50 4.99 17.91
C VAL A 161 4.35 6.03 18.66
N PRO A 162 5.57 6.38 18.19
CA PRO A 162 6.40 7.39 18.82
C PRO A 162 5.74 8.78 18.77
N ASP A 163 6.09 9.62 19.74
CA ASP A 163 5.68 11.02 19.77
C ASP A 163 6.50 11.83 18.76
N GLN A 164 6.04 11.87 17.54
CA GLN A 164 6.71 12.48 16.40
C GLN A 164 5.69 13.26 15.56
N ASP A 165 6.09 14.44 15.10
CA ASP A 165 5.27 15.26 14.20
C ASP A 165 4.81 14.47 12.98
N GLY A 166 3.53 14.64 12.63
CA GLY A 166 2.91 13.97 11.48
C GLY A 166 2.34 12.58 11.79
N LEU A 167 2.74 11.93 12.90
CA LEU A 167 2.18 10.65 13.34
C LEU A 167 1.01 10.86 14.32
N LEU A 168 0.04 9.97 14.22
CA LEU A 168 -1.16 9.95 15.08
C LEU A 168 -1.02 8.83 16.10
N ARG A 169 -1.01 9.18 17.36
CA ARG A 169 -0.89 8.22 18.48
C ARG A 169 -2.08 8.31 19.44
N LEU A 170 -2.24 7.25 20.22
CA LEU A 170 -3.17 7.16 21.34
C LEU A 170 -2.36 7.04 22.65
N VAL A 171 -2.62 7.90 23.59
CA VAL A 171 -2.14 7.76 24.95
C VAL A 171 -3.18 6.96 25.72
N VAL A 172 -2.79 5.76 26.19
CA VAL A 172 -3.66 4.84 26.94
C VAL A 172 -3.19 4.69 28.37
N PRO A 173 -4.09 4.40 29.32
CA PRO A 173 -3.73 4.17 30.72
C PRO A 173 -2.97 2.85 30.88
N LYS A 174 -2.11 2.82 31.89
CA LYS A 174 -1.46 1.59 32.37
C LYS A 174 -2.49 0.70 33.07
N LEU A 175 -2.25 -0.60 33.05
CA LEU A 175 -3.01 -1.52 33.86
C LEU A 175 -2.45 -1.57 35.30
N LYS A 176 -3.33 -1.67 36.29
CA LYS A 176 -2.95 -1.81 37.70
C LYS A 176 -3.18 -3.24 38.16
N PRO A 177 -2.20 -3.84 38.87
CA PRO A 177 -2.38 -5.16 39.44
C PRO A 177 -3.53 -5.16 40.47
N ASN A 178 -4.28 -6.23 40.49
CA ASN A 178 -5.19 -6.52 41.60
C ASN A 178 -4.71 -7.80 42.33
N ASN A 179 -5.26 -8.08 43.49
CA ASN A 179 -4.87 -9.22 44.32
C ASN A 179 -5.04 -10.59 43.64
N SER A 180 -5.77 -10.65 42.54
CA SER A 180 -6.11 -11.90 41.87
C SER A 180 -5.29 -12.16 40.61
N PHE A 181 -4.63 -11.12 40.03
CA PHE A 181 -4.00 -11.24 38.71
C PHE A 181 -2.63 -10.51 38.69
N PRO A 182 -1.52 -11.25 38.64
CA PRO A 182 -0.22 -10.66 38.35
C PRO A 182 -0.19 -10.10 36.93
N LEU A 183 0.34 -8.91 36.79
CA LEU A 183 0.42 -8.24 35.47
C LEU A 183 1.73 -8.53 34.73
N VAL A 184 2.52 -9.48 35.16
CA VAL A 184 3.71 -9.94 34.44
C VAL A 184 3.30 -10.85 33.30
N GLY A 185 3.81 -10.61 32.12
CA GLY A 185 3.54 -11.41 30.94
C GLY A 185 4.71 -11.50 29.97
N GLN A 186 4.61 -12.44 29.07
CA GLN A 186 5.60 -12.68 28.02
C GLN A 186 5.36 -11.74 26.82
N VAL A 187 6.45 -11.18 26.31
CA VAL A 187 6.52 -10.43 25.06
C VAL A 187 7.52 -11.11 24.16
N ARG A 188 7.17 -11.31 22.88
CA ARG A 188 8.06 -11.95 21.92
C ARG A 188 8.43 -10.97 20.81
N CYS A 189 9.72 -10.96 20.47
CA CYS A 189 10.28 -10.27 19.30
C CYS A 189 10.99 -11.29 18.41
N ASP A 190 10.99 -11.10 17.12
CA ASP A 190 11.75 -11.92 16.18
C ASP A 190 12.38 -11.05 15.09
N TRP A 191 13.52 -11.51 14.60
CA TRP A 191 14.28 -10.84 13.54
C TRP A 191 14.81 -11.88 12.54
N VAL A 192 14.73 -11.54 11.28
CA VAL A 192 15.45 -12.22 10.19
C VAL A 192 16.67 -11.36 9.89
N ILE A 193 17.86 -11.94 10.03
CA ILE A 193 19.12 -11.21 9.87
C ILE A 193 19.58 -11.33 8.42
N ASP A 194 19.58 -10.24 7.69
CA ASP A 194 20.05 -10.20 6.31
C ASP A 194 21.50 -9.65 6.21
N GLU A 195 21.92 -8.84 7.20
CA GLU A 195 23.28 -8.25 7.27
C GLU A 195 23.86 -8.41 8.67
N PRO A 196 25.21 -8.44 8.82
CA PRO A 196 25.82 -8.51 10.16
C PRO A 196 25.44 -7.30 11.01
N VAL A 197 24.88 -7.54 12.19
CA VAL A 197 24.53 -6.52 13.19
C VAL A 197 24.86 -7.02 14.58
N SER A 198 25.25 -6.13 15.51
CA SER A 198 25.52 -6.45 16.92
C SER A 198 24.38 -6.06 17.85
N THR A 199 23.49 -5.14 17.41
CA THR A 199 22.42 -4.58 18.24
C THR A 199 21.10 -4.63 17.50
N LEU A 200 20.05 -5.11 18.18
CA LEU A 200 18.69 -5.23 17.64
C LEU A 200 17.70 -4.46 18.50
N TYR A 201 16.82 -3.71 17.85
CA TYR A 201 15.73 -2.97 18.49
C TYR A 201 14.58 -3.91 18.84
N LEU A 202 14.03 -3.80 20.06
CA LEU A 202 12.91 -4.64 20.53
C LEU A 202 11.58 -4.29 19.88
N GLY A 203 11.40 -3.02 19.50
CA GLY A 203 10.22 -2.59 18.75
C GLY A 203 10.23 -3.09 17.32
N HIS A 204 9.09 -2.99 16.66
CA HIS A 204 8.99 -3.25 15.22
C HIS A 204 9.13 -1.93 14.46
N ARG A 205 10.14 -1.81 13.61
CA ARG A 205 10.52 -0.54 12.96
C ARG A 205 10.95 0.48 14.03
N ASN A 206 10.25 1.62 14.15
CA ASN A 206 10.48 2.65 15.16
C ASN A 206 9.42 2.67 16.27
N GLN A 207 8.60 1.63 16.39
CA GLN A 207 7.48 1.57 17.34
C GLN A 207 7.96 1.23 18.76
N ILE A 208 7.35 1.83 19.78
CA ILE A 208 7.75 1.72 21.18
C ILE A 208 7.52 0.29 21.72
N PRO A 209 8.56 -0.43 22.17
CA PRO A 209 8.41 -1.75 22.74
C PRO A 209 7.92 -1.70 24.20
N TYR A 210 7.38 -2.81 24.69
CA TYR A 210 7.23 -3.00 26.14
C TYR A 210 8.60 -3.11 26.79
N PRO A 211 8.84 -2.42 27.92
CA PRO A 211 10.13 -2.52 28.62
C PRO A 211 10.31 -3.91 29.24
N PRO A 212 11.47 -4.55 29.08
CA PRO A 212 11.78 -5.84 29.68
C PRO A 212 12.07 -5.74 31.17
N GLN A 213 11.75 -6.80 31.93
CA GLN A 213 12.37 -7.08 33.22
C GLN A 213 13.78 -7.62 32.95
N VAL A 214 14.76 -6.74 32.81
CA VAL A 214 16.12 -7.06 32.35
C VAL A 214 16.84 -8.13 33.19
N ASN A 215 16.52 -8.22 34.48
CA ASN A 215 17.13 -9.18 35.43
C ASN A 215 16.37 -10.51 35.52
N SER A 216 15.32 -10.72 34.73
CA SER A 216 14.58 -11.96 34.77
C SER A 216 15.38 -13.11 34.14
N THR A 217 15.61 -14.18 34.91
CA THR A 217 16.26 -15.42 34.44
C THR A 217 15.40 -16.24 33.49
N LEU A 218 14.15 -15.81 33.24
CA LEU A 218 13.22 -16.40 32.31
C LEU A 218 13.28 -15.79 30.91
N ASN A 219 14.05 -14.70 30.74
CA ASN A 219 14.27 -14.12 29.42
C ASN A 219 15.14 -15.07 28.59
N ALA A 220 14.73 -15.39 27.36
CA ALA A 220 15.39 -16.36 26.52
C ALA A 220 15.52 -15.85 25.09
N LEU A 221 16.74 -15.87 24.56
CA LEU A 221 17.03 -15.65 23.14
C LEU A 221 17.27 -17.01 22.48
N THR A 222 16.64 -17.24 21.35
CA THR A 222 16.84 -18.46 20.55
C THR A 222 17.24 -18.11 19.13
N VAL A 223 17.88 -19.05 18.45
CA VAL A 223 18.30 -18.94 17.04
C VAL A 223 17.92 -20.20 16.26
N ARG A 224 17.55 -20.03 15.00
CA ARG A 224 17.27 -21.12 14.05
C ARG A 224 17.66 -20.74 12.62
N SER A 225 17.87 -21.75 11.76
CA SER A 225 18.33 -21.54 10.39
C SER A 225 17.23 -21.61 9.33
N SER A 226 16.00 -21.96 9.71
CA SER A 226 14.86 -22.06 8.79
C SER A 226 13.55 -21.88 9.56
N ARG A 227 12.46 -21.68 8.83
CA ARG A 227 11.10 -21.52 9.37
C ARG A 227 10.72 -22.67 10.31
N GLU A 228 10.97 -23.89 9.88
CA GLU A 228 10.64 -25.14 10.62
C GLU A 228 11.81 -25.66 11.48
N GLY A 229 12.92 -24.90 11.55
CA GLY A 229 14.13 -25.29 12.27
C GLY A 229 13.92 -25.34 13.78
N ASN A 230 14.70 -26.20 14.44
CA ASN A 230 14.76 -26.21 15.91
C ASN A 230 15.27 -24.88 16.43
N ARG A 231 14.73 -24.45 17.57
CA ARG A 231 15.18 -23.25 18.30
C ARG A 231 16.29 -23.62 19.25
N ASP A 232 17.51 -23.24 18.92
CA ASP A 232 18.67 -23.41 19.80
C ASP A 232 18.77 -22.22 20.74
N ILE A 233 18.92 -22.49 22.03
CA ILE A 233 19.02 -21.42 23.05
C ILE A 233 20.41 -20.77 22.96
N VAL A 234 20.44 -19.46 22.84
CA VAL A 234 21.67 -18.66 22.94
C VAL A 234 22.01 -18.45 24.42
N ASP A 235 23.25 -18.80 24.83
CA ASP A 235 23.68 -18.63 26.22
C ASP A 235 23.49 -17.17 26.67
N SER A 236 22.83 -16.98 27.81
CA SER A 236 22.52 -15.65 28.39
C SER A 236 23.75 -14.79 28.66
N LYS A 237 24.95 -15.37 28.71
CA LYS A 237 26.21 -14.64 28.83
C LYS A 237 26.67 -13.98 27.54
N LEU A 238 26.12 -14.37 26.38
CA LEU A 238 26.52 -13.87 25.06
C LEU A 238 25.74 -12.64 24.63
N TRP A 239 24.64 -12.31 25.31
CA TRP A 239 23.79 -11.18 24.98
C TRP A 239 23.29 -10.42 26.22
N SER A 240 22.86 -9.18 26.03
CA SER A 240 22.35 -8.34 27.12
C SER A 240 21.32 -7.34 26.61
N PHE A 241 20.49 -6.81 27.54
CA PHE A 241 19.65 -5.65 27.26
C PHE A 241 20.50 -4.38 27.27
N SER A 242 21.05 -4.02 26.14
CA SER A 242 21.95 -2.90 25.97
C SER A 242 21.98 -2.44 24.51
N LYS A 243 22.53 -1.23 24.29
CA LYS A 243 22.80 -0.66 22.97
C LYS A 243 24.20 -0.05 22.91
N GLU A 244 24.72 0.06 21.72
CA GLU A 244 25.97 0.79 21.46
C GLU A 244 25.71 2.30 21.41
N GLU A 245 26.46 3.09 22.14
CA GLU A 245 26.52 4.56 22.07
C GLU A 245 27.99 4.98 21.91
N GLY A 246 28.38 5.31 20.68
CA GLY A 246 29.81 5.48 20.36
C GLY A 246 30.59 4.19 20.63
N ASP A 247 31.68 4.28 21.37
CA ASP A 247 32.53 3.12 21.74
C ASP A 247 32.07 2.43 23.03
N SER A 248 30.91 2.79 23.57
CA SER A 248 30.43 2.28 24.86
C SER A 248 29.15 1.46 24.71
N LEU A 249 29.06 0.38 25.50
CA LEU A 249 27.84 -0.41 25.63
C LEU A 249 27.06 0.08 26.85
N VAL A 250 25.84 0.62 26.65
CA VAL A 250 25.00 1.15 27.72
C VAL A 250 23.77 0.28 27.94
N PRO A 251 23.30 0.08 29.19
CA PRO A 251 22.05 -0.63 29.44
C PRO A 251 20.86 -0.01 28.72
N SER A 252 19.96 -0.82 28.22
CA SER A 252 18.77 -0.38 27.47
C SER A 252 17.56 -1.24 27.82
N THR A 253 16.37 -0.64 27.80
CA THR A 253 15.07 -1.34 27.82
C THR A 253 14.43 -1.46 26.44
N GLU A 254 15.14 -1.04 25.42
CA GLU A 254 14.63 -1.00 24.04
C GLU A 254 15.48 -1.80 23.06
N TYR A 255 16.67 -2.24 23.47
CA TYR A 255 17.61 -2.96 22.59
C TYR A 255 18.19 -4.18 23.27
N ILE A 256 18.59 -5.16 22.44
CA ILE A 256 19.51 -6.23 22.84
C ILE A 256 20.79 -6.11 22.04
N HIS A 257 21.89 -6.47 22.68
CA HIS A 257 23.22 -6.52 22.08
C HIS A 257 23.82 -7.92 22.24
N MET A 258 24.54 -8.38 21.24
CA MET A 258 25.31 -9.62 21.26
C MET A 258 26.76 -9.36 20.81
N ASN A 259 27.73 -9.62 21.69
CA ASN A 259 29.15 -9.28 21.44
C ASN A 259 29.73 -9.92 20.17
N GLN A 260 29.25 -11.12 19.81
CA GLN A 260 29.68 -11.83 18.61
C GLN A 260 28.90 -11.43 17.36
N GLY A 261 27.91 -10.54 17.51
CA GLY A 261 26.97 -10.18 16.46
C GLY A 261 25.91 -11.23 16.18
N PHE A 262 24.85 -10.82 15.52
CA PHE A 262 23.78 -11.69 15.01
C PHE A 262 24.15 -12.18 13.61
N GLU A 263 24.07 -13.49 13.38
CA GLU A 263 24.55 -14.14 12.17
C GLU A 263 23.56 -13.96 11.00
N PRO A 264 24.00 -13.48 9.83
CA PRO A 264 23.16 -13.39 8.64
C PRO A 264 22.59 -14.75 8.20
N GLY A 265 21.37 -14.75 7.68
CA GLY A 265 20.62 -15.94 7.26
C GLY A 265 19.91 -16.67 8.39
N LYS A 266 20.08 -16.20 9.63
CA LYS A 266 19.42 -16.79 10.80
C LYS A 266 18.18 -16.02 11.21
N ILE A 267 17.30 -16.71 11.94
CA ILE A 267 16.13 -16.16 12.62
C ILE A 267 16.41 -16.19 14.10
N TYR A 268 16.40 -15.00 14.73
CA TYR A 268 16.50 -14.86 16.18
C TYR A 268 15.13 -14.56 16.75
N GLU A 269 14.79 -15.18 17.89
CA GLU A 269 13.56 -14.92 18.63
C GLU A 269 13.90 -14.68 20.11
N LEU A 270 13.47 -13.53 20.64
CA LEU A 270 13.56 -13.20 22.04
C LEU A 270 12.19 -13.29 22.69
N VAL A 271 12.08 -14.07 23.75
CA VAL A 271 10.94 -14.05 24.67
C VAL A 271 11.42 -13.42 25.98
N TYR A 272 10.81 -12.29 26.36
CA TYR A 272 11.14 -11.61 27.60
C TYR A 272 9.88 -11.30 28.41
N PHE A 273 10.06 -11.03 29.70
CA PHE A 273 8.97 -10.69 30.61
C PHE A 273 8.88 -9.18 30.79
N SER A 274 7.65 -8.66 30.79
CA SER A 274 7.33 -7.27 31.13
C SER A 274 6.25 -7.23 32.19
N ASP A 275 6.25 -6.19 33.01
CA ASP A 275 5.26 -5.92 34.07
C ASP A 275 4.52 -4.59 33.86
N GLN A 276 4.65 -3.99 32.68
CA GLN A 276 4.05 -2.71 32.35
C GLN A 276 3.03 -2.81 31.20
N PRO A 277 1.97 -3.61 31.33
CA PRO A 277 0.95 -3.66 30.30
C PRO A 277 0.11 -2.39 30.29
N VAL A 278 -0.44 -2.08 29.10
CA VAL A 278 -1.36 -0.97 28.90
C VAL A 278 -2.69 -1.50 28.33
N ALA A 279 -3.73 -0.67 28.37
CA ALA A 279 -5.07 -1.03 27.86
C ALA A 279 -5.13 -0.90 26.32
N VAL A 280 -4.43 -1.78 25.60
CA VAL A 280 -4.27 -1.71 24.12
C VAL A 280 -5.61 -1.70 23.40
N GLY A 281 -6.56 -2.52 23.82
CA GLY A 281 -7.87 -2.65 23.17
C GLY A 281 -8.70 -1.35 23.12
N LEU A 282 -8.33 -0.31 23.90
CA LEU A 282 -8.98 1.01 23.83
C LEU A 282 -8.88 1.62 22.43
N GLY A 283 -7.86 1.29 21.63
CA GLY A 283 -7.80 1.73 20.24
C GLY A 283 -9.02 1.33 19.41
N LEU A 284 -9.60 0.14 19.66
CA LEU A 284 -10.83 -0.32 18.99
C LEU A 284 -12.05 0.51 19.44
N ALA A 285 -12.12 0.84 20.73
CA ALA A 285 -13.19 1.66 21.27
C ALA A 285 -13.10 3.12 20.78
N VAL A 286 -11.88 3.68 20.69
CA VAL A 286 -11.65 5.03 20.14
C VAL A 286 -12.16 5.16 18.70
N ILE A 287 -11.84 4.20 17.83
CA ILE A 287 -12.32 4.18 16.43
C ILE A 287 -13.84 4.05 16.39
N ARG A 288 -14.47 3.25 17.28
CA ARG A 288 -15.92 3.15 17.43
C ARG A 288 -16.56 4.48 17.80
N ASP A 289 -16.03 5.11 18.85
CA ASP A 289 -16.69 6.23 19.48
C ASP A 289 -16.45 7.54 18.72
N MET A 290 -15.35 7.63 17.95
CA MET A 290 -15.15 8.77 17.06
C MET A 290 -16.25 8.87 16.00
N VAL A 291 -16.59 7.78 15.32
CA VAL A 291 -17.68 7.82 14.33
C VAL A 291 -19.05 7.95 14.98
N SER A 292 -19.25 7.36 16.16
CA SER A 292 -20.50 7.54 16.92
C SER A 292 -20.72 9.00 17.31
N TYR A 293 -19.66 9.72 17.74
CA TYR A 293 -19.71 11.15 17.98
C TYR A 293 -20.09 11.92 16.70
N MET A 294 -19.44 11.64 15.60
CA MET A 294 -19.74 12.28 14.31
C MET A 294 -21.21 12.07 13.87
N LYS A 295 -21.77 10.89 14.12
CA LYS A 295 -23.13 10.55 13.68
C LYS A 295 -24.22 11.04 14.64
N TYR A 296 -23.98 10.92 15.93
CA TYR A 296 -25.06 11.00 16.91
C TYR A 296 -24.98 12.19 17.87
N ASP A 297 -23.79 12.77 18.06
CA ASP A 297 -23.65 13.91 18.95
C ASP A 297 -24.09 15.22 18.26
N ASN A 298 -24.94 16.00 18.94
CA ASN A 298 -25.42 17.26 18.40
C ASN A 298 -24.40 18.41 18.54
N SER A 299 -23.38 18.25 19.37
CA SER A 299 -22.30 19.22 19.51
C SER A 299 -21.21 19.10 18.43
N CYS A 300 -21.25 18.03 17.61
CA CYS A 300 -20.26 17.78 16.58
C CYS A 300 -20.35 18.82 15.45
N GLU A 301 -19.30 19.64 15.28
CA GLU A 301 -19.21 20.67 14.23
C GLU A 301 -19.00 20.07 12.81
N PHE A 302 -18.65 18.78 12.71
CA PHE A 302 -18.44 18.05 11.43
C PHE A 302 -19.35 16.80 11.36
N LYS A 303 -20.60 17.01 11.73
CA LYS A 303 -21.62 15.95 11.82
C LYS A 303 -21.88 15.30 10.47
N VAL A 304 -22.07 13.98 10.49
CA VAL A 304 -22.37 13.15 9.32
C VAL A 304 -23.56 12.25 9.58
N ASN A 305 -24.19 11.73 8.52
CA ASN A 305 -25.32 10.81 8.62
C ASN A 305 -24.85 9.35 8.57
N LYS A 306 -23.76 9.10 7.85
CA LYS A 306 -23.18 7.77 7.58
C LYS A 306 -21.69 7.77 7.88
N GLY A 307 -21.20 6.69 8.45
CA GLY A 307 -19.79 6.47 8.73
C GLY A 307 -19.20 5.31 7.92
N ILE A 308 -18.07 5.56 7.28
CA ILE A 308 -17.25 4.54 6.60
C ILE A 308 -15.91 4.46 7.30
N ALA A 309 -15.43 3.25 7.62
CA ALA A 309 -14.06 3.02 8.05
C ALA A 309 -13.21 2.52 6.87
N ALA A 310 -11.97 3.01 6.78
CA ALA A 310 -10.99 2.48 5.83
C ALA A 310 -9.71 2.05 6.57
N GLY A 311 -9.20 0.87 6.20
CA GLY A 311 -7.95 0.34 6.76
C GLY A 311 -7.16 -0.46 5.73
N VAL A 312 -5.83 -0.33 5.76
CA VAL A 312 -4.92 -0.99 4.83
C VAL A 312 -3.90 -1.82 5.60
N SER A 313 -3.64 -3.06 5.15
CA SER A 313 -2.62 -3.94 5.72
C SER A 313 -2.86 -4.19 7.23
N GLN A 314 -2.02 -3.68 8.11
CA GLN A 314 -2.21 -3.73 9.57
C GLN A 314 -3.61 -3.24 9.96
N THR A 315 -4.04 -2.11 9.44
CA THR A 315 -5.33 -1.52 9.83
C THR A 315 -6.53 -2.15 9.10
N GLY A 316 -6.30 -2.81 7.98
CA GLY A 316 -7.25 -3.77 7.42
C GLY A 316 -7.49 -4.95 8.37
N ARG A 317 -6.43 -5.53 8.96
CA ARG A 317 -6.54 -6.56 10.01
C ARG A 317 -7.19 -6.03 11.30
N PHE A 318 -6.92 -4.76 11.65
CA PHE A 318 -7.60 -4.08 12.76
C PHE A 318 -9.12 -4.04 12.54
N LEU A 319 -9.59 -3.66 11.36
CA LEU A 319 -11.02 -3.64 11.04
C LEU A 319 -11.64 -5.05 11.10
N ARG A 320 -10.90 -6.09 10.69
CA ARG A 320 -11.35 -7.48 10.86
C ARG A 320 -11.44 -7.88 12.34
N GLN A 321 -10.47 -7.49 13.19
CA GLN A 321 -10.54 -7.71 14.63
C GLN A 321 -11.67 -6.89 15.29
N TYR A 322 -11.87 -5.65 14.83
CA TYR A 322 -12.96 -4.76 15.25
C TYR A 322 -14.34 -5.40 15.02
N LEU A 323 -14.55 -5.96 13.81
CA LEU A 323 -15.78 -6.71 13.49
C LEU A 323 -15.92 -7.97 14.36
N TYR A 324 -14.84 -8.76 14.49
CA TYR A 324 -14.86 -10.00 15.26
C TYR A 324 -15.19 -9.77 16.73
N ASP A 325 -14.64 -8.73 17.35
CA ASP A 325 -14.92 -8.40 18.74
C ASP A 325 -16.25 -7.69 18.93
N GLY A 326 -16.93 -7.33 17.84
CA GLY A 326 -18.27 -6.72 17.87
C GLY A 326 -18.25 -5.23 18.21
N PHE A 327 -17.14 -4.52 17.97
CA PHE A 327 -17.02 -3.08 18.27
C PHE A 327 -17.92 -2.20 17.40
N ASN A 328 -18.56 -2.73 16.36
CA ASN A 328 -19.51 -1.93 15.55
C ASN A 328 -20.83 -1.63 16.24
N ILE A 329 -20.85 -1.79 17.55
CA ILE A 329 -21.94 -1.44 18.46
C ILE A 329 -21.39 -0.47 19.49
N ASP A 330 -21.93 0.76 19.52
CA ASP A 330 -21.49 1.79 20.47
C ASP A 330 -22.07 1.58 21.89
N GLU A 331 -21.69 2.42 22.84
CA GLU A 331 -22.11 2.37 24.24
C GLU A 331 -23.64 2.45 24.44
N TYR A 332 -24.38 2.94 23.46
CA TYR A 332 -25.82 3.09 23.44
C TYR A 332 -26.53 2.04 22.57
N ASP A 333 -25.86 0.95 22.24
CA ASP A 333 -26.35 -0.12 21.37
C ASP A 333 -26.72 0.36 19.93
N ARG A 334 -26.06 1.44 19.42
CA ARG A 334 -26.29 1.96 18.07
C ARG A 334 -25.18 1.47 17.13
N GLN A 335 -25.48 1.43 15.85
CA GLN A 335 -24.50 1.09 14.81
C GLN A 335 -23.45 2.20 14.66
N ALA A 336 -22.17 1.86 14.86
CA ALA A 336 -21.07 2.80 14.64
C ALA A 336 -20.87 3.04 13.14
N TYR A 337 -20.32 2.11 12.40
CA TYR A 337 -20.06 2.24 10.96
C TYR A 337 -21.15 1.61 10.10
N ASP A 338 -21.53 2.32 9.04
CA ASP A 338 -22.46 1.85 8.00
C ASP A 338 -21.70 1.13 6.87
N GLY A 339 -20.41 1.45 6.65
CA GLY A 339 -19.56 0.83 5.66
C GLY A 339 -18.13 0.61 6.15
N MET A 340 -17.43 -0.38 5.55
CA MET A 340 -16.02 -0.64 5.81
C MET A 340 -15.29 -1.02 4.53
N MET A 341 -14.10 -0.43 4.32
CA MET A 341 -13.18 -0.77 3.25
C MET A 341 -11.92 -1.39 3.83
N ILE A 342 -11.80 -2.70 3.73
CA ILE A 342 -10.74 -3.52 4.33
C ILE A 342 -9.78 -3.94 3.22
N MET A 343 -8.61 -3.29 3.15
CA MET A 343 -7.65 -3.46 2.07
C MET A 343 -6.42 -4.24 2.52
N THR A 344 -5.95 -5.17 1.68
CA THR A 344 -4.71 -5.96 1.84
C THR A 344 -4.51 -6.54 3.25
N ALA A 345 -5.59 -7.05 3.84
CA ALA A 345 -5.58 -7.66 5.18
C ALA A 345 -5.25 -9.16 5.14
N GLY A 346 -5.49 -9.82 4.00
CA GLY A 346 -5.50 -11.27 3.94
C GLY A 346 -6.56 -11.87 4.86
N ALA A 347 -6.31 -13.04 5.40
CA ALA A 347 -7.20 -13.68 6.37
C ALA A 347 -6.97 -13.20 7.82
N GLY A 348 -5.92 -12.42 8.06
CA GLY A 348 -5.47 -12.05 9.40
C GLY A 348 -6.40 -11.09 10.13
N ARG A 349 -6.31 -11.13 11.47
CA ARG A 349 -6.94 -10.15 12.36
C ARG A 349 -5.89 -9.26 13.00
N GLY A 350 -5.17 -9.68 14.03
CA GLY A 350 -4.05 -8.91 14.54
C GLY A 350 -3.96 -8.89 16.07
N SER A 351 -2.83 -8.39 16.56
CA SER A 351 -2.47 -8.28 17.96
C SER A 351 -2.98 -6.96 18.53
N PHE A 352 -4.30 -6.77 18.63
CA PHE A 352 -4.91 -5.47 18.98
C PHE A 352 -5.72 -5.48 20.28
N ASN A 353 -6.11 -6.64 20.81
CA ASN A 353 -7.01 -6.71 21.95
C ASN A 353 -6.69 -7.91 22.84
N HIS A 354 -5.46 -8.00 23.30
CA HIS A 354 -5.01 -8.94 24.32
C HIS A 354 -3.95 -8.28 25.21
N ARG A 355 -3.67 -8.86 26.40
CA ARG A 355 -2.65 -8.33 27.30
C ARG A 355 -1.27 -8.45 26.64
N PHE A 356 -0.45 -7.39 26.71
CA PHE A 356 0.81 -7.22 25.99
C PHE A 356 0.68 -7.35 24.47
N ALA A 357 -0.47 -6.95 23.92
CA ALA A 357 -0.63 -6.87 22.48
C ALA A 357 0.38 -5.90 21.85
N GLN A 358 0.92 -6.25 20.71
CA GLN A 358 1.92 -5.48 19.95
C GLN A 358 1.31 -5.06 18.59
N PRO A 359 0.49 -3.98 18.55
CA PRO A 359 -0.31 -3.66 17.38
C PRO A 359 0.52 -3.37 16.13
N SER A 360 1.68 -2.75 16.28
CA SER A 360 2.57 -2.42 15.18
C SER A 360 3.41 -3.58 14.68
N ARG A 361 3.56 -4.65 15.48
CA ARG A 361 4.42 -5.77 15.09
C ARG A 361 3.80 -6.60 13.98
N ASP A 362 4.62 -6.95 13.02
CA ASP A 362 4.29 -7.84 11.92
C ASP A 362 5.34 -8.97 11.82
N GLY A 363 4.92 -10.19 11.58
CA GLY A 363 5.82 -11.31 11.39
C GLY A 363 6.39 -11.34 9.97
N HIS A 364 7.68 -11.60 9.83
CA HIS A 364 8.30 -11.86 8.55
C HIS A 364 7.87 -13.22 7.98
N ARG A 365 7.63 -13.32 6.64
CA ARG A 365 7.20 -14.59 6.00
C ARG A 365 8.14 -15.74 6.30
N TYR A 366 9.43 -15.49 6.26
CA TYR A 366 10.46 -16.48 6.55
C TYR A 366 10.55 -16.85 8.04
N SER A 367 10.22 -15.95 8.97
CA SER A 367 10.26 -16.26 10.42
C SER A 367 9.00 -16.96 10.93
N SER A 368 7.92 -16.94 10.17
CA SER A 368 6.57 -17.38 10.51
C SER A 368 5.72 -16.39 11.32
N PHE A 369 4.42 -16.67 11.42
CA PHE A 369 3.40 -15.80 12.03
C PHE A 369 2.88 -16.40 13.34
N PHE A 370 3.71 -16.44 14.36
CA PHE A 370 3.29 -16.91 15.69
C PHE A 370 2.69 -15.84 16.57
N TYR A 371 2.60 -14.61 16.10
CA TYR A 371 1.77 -13.59 16.75
C TYR A 371 0.29 -13.94 16.52
N PRO A 372 -0.63 -13.54 17.43
CA PRO A 372 -2.05 -13.83 17.28
C PRO A 372 -2.68 -12.97 16.17
N THR A 373 -2.22 -13.14 14.93
CA THR A 373 -2.67 -12.42 13.74
C THR A 373 -3.61 -13.25 12.88
N ASP A 374 -3.20 -14.46 12.49
CA ASP A 374 -3.93 -15.30 11.53
C ASP A 374 -4.73 -16.38 12.27
N LEU A 375 -5.66 -15.94 13.12
CA LEU A 375 -6.47 -16.80 13.99
C LEU A 375 -7.86 -17.05 13.42
N PHE A 376 -8.36 -18.29 13.60
CA PHE A 376 -9.76 -18.61 13.33
C PHE A 376 -10.71 -17.74 14.19
N PRO A 377 -11.85 -17.26 13.65
CA PRO A 377 -12.42 -17.50 12.32
C PRO A 377 -11.83 -16.55 11.26
N PHE A 378 -11.80 -17.03 10.02
CA PHE A 378 -11.30 -16.26 8.88
C PHE A 378 -12.43 -15.65 8.04
N SER A 379 -13.46 -16.41 7.75
CA SER A 379 -14.61 -15.96 6.97
C SER A 379 -15.66 -15.27 7.84
N SER A 380 -16.49 -14.46 7.20
CA SER A 380 -17.63 -13.81 7.86
C SER A 380 -18.69 -14.83 8.27
N ARG A 381 -18.92 -15.86 7.46
CA ARG A 381 -19.82 -16.96 7.77
C ARG A 381 -19.20 -17.90 8.79
N ALA A 382 -20.05 -18.35 9.71
CA ALA A 382 -19.61 -19.28 10.73
C ALA A 382 -19.23 -20.63 10.14
N GLN A 383 -18.02 -21.06 10.44
CA GLN A 383 -17.49 -22.38 10.11
C GLN A 383 -17.20 -23.19 11.38
N VAL A 384 -16.99 -24.48 11.22
CA VAL A 384 -16.57 -25.37 12.30
C VAL A 384 -15.06 -25.59 12.18
N ASP A 385 -14.33 -25.25 13.25
CA ASP A 385 -12.93 -25.63 13.36
C ASP A 385 -12.84 -27.08 13.88
N SER A 386 -12.64 -28.02 12.97
CA SER A 386 -12.52 -29.44 13.31
C SER A 386 -11.25 -29.76 14.10
N SER A 387 -10.22 -28.92 14.01
CA SER A 387 -8.94 -29.11 14.71
C SER A 387 -9.04 -28.72 16.19
N ASN A 388 -10.06 -27.93 16.57
CA ASN A 388 -10.25 -27.42 17.93
C ASN A 388 -11.60 -27.86 18.54
N GLY A 389 -11.89 -29.17 18.51
CA GLY A 389 -13.05 -29.74 19.21
C GLY A 389 -14.43 -29.34 18.68
N LYS A 390 -14.56 -29.03 17.40
CA LYS A 390 -15.80 -28.61 16.73
C LYS A 390 -16.32 -27.22 17.17
N TYR A 391 -15.42 -26.34 17.57
CA TYR A 391 -15.78 -24.94 17.86
C TYR A 391 -16.27 -24.25 16.57
N ARG A 392 -17.48 -23.67 16.66
CA ARG A 392 -18.09 -22.96 15.52
C ARG A 392 -18.03 -21.46 15.74
N ASP A 393 -17.41 -20.73 14.81
CA ASP A 393 -17.30 -19.28 14.89
C ASP A 393 -17.24 -18.63 13.48
N GLY A 394 -17.53 -17.34 13.43
CA GLY A 394 -17.48 -16.51 12.23
C GLY A 394 -17.22 -15.04 12.58
N LEU A 395 -16.58 -14.32 11.65
CA LEU A 395 -16.09 -12.96 11.89
C LEU A 395 -17.21 -11.99 12.35
N LEU A 396 -18.44 -12.16 11.84
CA LEU A 396 -19.55 -11.24 12.11
C LEU A 396 -20.50 -11.71 13.23
N MET A 397 -20.22 -12.84 13.89
CA MET A 397 -21.16 -13.40 14.87
C MET A 397 -21.39 -12.51 16.08
N LYS A 398 -20.36 -11.83 16.57
CA LYS A 398 -20.45 -10.97 17.77
C LYS A 398 -21.03 -9.58 17.48
N GLY A 399 -21.12 -9.19 16.22
CA GLY A 399 -21.68 -7.90 15.78
C GLY A 399 -23.23 -7.86 15.79
N GLY A 400 -23.90 -8.96 16.11
CA GLY A 400 -25.37 -9.02 16.09
C GLY A 400 -25.94 -8.67 14.71
N ASN A 401 -27.06 -7.92 14.70
CA ASN A 401 -27.68 -7.46 13.46
C ASN A 401 -26.78 -6.52 12.66
N PHE A 402 -26.05 -5.63 13.33
CA PHE A 402 -25.19 -4.64 12.67
C PHE A 402 -24.01 -5.30 11.91
N GLY A 403 -23.55 -6.48 12.33
CA GLY A 403 -22.58 -7.24 11.54
C GLY A 403 -23.09 -7.60 10.13
N ARG A 404 -24.42 -7.76 9.97
CA ARG A 404 -25.07 -8.08 8.68
C ARG A 404 -25.64 -6.88 7.95
N GLU A 405 -25.74 -5.72 8.59
CA GLU A 405 -26.23 -4.48 7.99
C GLU A 405 -25.09 -3.62 7.44
N THR A 406 -23.89 -3.72 8.04
CA THR A 406 -22.69 -2.99 7.61
C THR A 406 -22.27 -3.44 6.21
N LYS A 407 -22.08 -2.49 5.29
CA LYS A 407 -21.58 -2.75 3.94
C LYS A 407 -20.06 -2.94 3.96
N ILE A 408 -19.55 -4.11 3.58
CA ILE A 408 -18.13 -4.45 3.76
C ILE A 408 -17.49 -4.80 2.42
N PHE A 409 -16.36 -4.14 2.11
CA PHE A 409 -15.45 -4.55 1.04
C PHE A 409 -14.20 -5.18 1.64
N TYR A 410 -13.89 -6.41 1.24
CA TYR A 410 -12.60 -7.05 1.42
C TYR A 410 -11.85 -6.98 0.10
N ILE A 411 -10.74 -6.25 0.08
CA ILE A 411 -9.94 -6.04 -1.13
C ILE A 411 -8.53 -6.53 -0.86
N ASN A 412 -8.12 -7.59 -1.54
CA ASN A 412 -6.78 -8.15 -1.46
C ASN A 412 -6.10 -8.09 -2.82
N THR A 413 -4.79 -8.22 -2.84
CA THR A 413 -4.00 -8.42 -4.06
C THR A 413 -3.53 -9.87 -4.15
N GLY A 414 -2.90 -10.26 -5.23
CA GLY A 414 -2.28 -11.58 -5.36
C GLY A 414 -1.32 -11.90 -4.22
N TYR A 415 -0.59 -10.89 -3.70
CA TYR A 415 0.31 -11.06 -2.55
C TYR A 415 -0.39 -11.69 -1.34
N GLU A 416 -1.60 -11.24 -0.99
CA GLU A 416 -2.27 -11.73 0.22
C GLU A 416 -2.63 -13.22 0.14
N TYR A 417 -2.77 -13.78 -1.07
CA TYR A 417 -2.99 -15.22 -1.23
C TYR A 417 -1.73 -16.03 -0.94
N TYR A 418 -0.56 -15.53 -1.34
CA TYR A 418 0.73 -16.21 -1.07
C TYR A 418 1.27 -15.89 0.31
N GLY A 419 1.17 -14.63 0.74
CA GLY A 419 1.83 -14.13 1.94
C GLY A 419 0.94 -13.91 3.16
N ARG A 420 -0.41 -14.05 3.05
CA ARG A 420 -1.38 -13.74 4.12
C ARG A 420 -2.60 -14.65 4.13
N ALA A 421 -2.50 -15.84 3.56
CA ALA A 421 -3.55 -16.86 3.57
C ALA A 421 -4.94 -16.36 3.14
N ALA A 422 -5.03 -15.38 2.22
CA ALA A 422 -6.27 -14.66 1.90
C ALA A 422 -7.40 -15.56 1.43
N SER A 423 -7.13 -16.71 0.84
CA SER A 423 -8.16 -17.68 0.42
C SER A 423 -9.12 -18.05 1.56
N LEU A 424 -8.63 -18.10 2.80
CA LEU A 424 -9.44 -18.49 3.97
C LEU A 424 -10.60 -17.55 4.28
N ILE A 425 -10.63 -16.32 3.72
CA ILE A 425 -11.79 -15.43 3.91
C ILE A 425 -13.02 -15.90 3.12
N HIS A 426 -12.82 -16.73 2.08
CA HIS A 426 -13.86 -17.20 1.18
C HIS A 426 -13.76 -18.70 0.83
N THR A 427 -13.00 -19.47 1.61
CA THR A 427 -12.97 -20.92 1.51
C THR A 427 -13.29 -21.58 2.84
N SER A 428 -13.65 -22.88 2.82
CA SER A 428 -13.66 -23.69 4.03
C SER A 428 -12.25 -23.82 4.60
N VAL A 429 -12.13 -24.02 5.91
CA VAL A 429 -10.83 -24.11 6.62
C VAL A 429 -9.96 -25.27 6.16
N ASP A 430 -10.57 -26.27 5.54
CA ASP A 430 -9.90 -27.43 4.91
C ASP A 430 -9.59 -27.21 3.42
N GLY A 431 -9.99 -26.08 2.85
CA GLY A 431 -9.76 -25.74 1.44
C GLY A 431 -10.57 -26.55 0.43
N SER A 432 -11.63 -27.25 0.86
CA SER A 432 -12.41 -28.15 0.00
C SER A 432 -13.56 -27.47 -0.74
N ALA A 433 -14.03 -26.32 -0.29
CA ALA A 433 -15.20 -25.62 -0.83
C ALA A 433 -15.09 -24.10 -0.74
N ASP A 434 -15.77 -23.41 -1.66
CA ASP A 434 -15.97 -21.96 -1.58
C ASP A 434 -16.99 -21.62 -0.48
N VAL A 435 -16.74 -20.53 0.24
CA VAL A 435 -17.66 -19.94 1.23
C VAL A 435 -18.09 -18.57 0.73
N LEU A 436 -19.33 -18.47 0.28
CA LEU A 436 -19.86 -17.23 -0.30
C LEU A 436 -19.97 -16.12 0.76
N PRO A 437 -19.68 -14.86 0.40
CA PRO A 437 -19.90 -13.71 1.28
C PRO A 437 -21.39 -13.54 1.61
N TYR A 438 -21.71 -12.71 2.60
CA TYR A 438 -23.08 -12.25 2.82
C TYR A 438 -23.48 -11.20 1.77
N GLU A 439 -24.80 -10.92 1.65
CA GLU A 439 -25.34 -9.95 0.68
C GLU A 439 -24.79 -8.52 0.89
N ASN A 440 -24.47 -8.17 2.15
CA ASN A 440 -23.86 -6.90 2.53
C ASN A 440 -22.34 -6.87 2.35
N GLU A 441 -21.74 -7.89 1.78
CA GLU A 441 -20.28 -8.01 1.58
C GLU A 441 -19.91 -8.11 0.11
N ARG A 442 -18.75 -7.58 -0.23
CA ARG A 442 -18.07 -7.81 -1.51
C ARG A 442 -16.62 -8.19 -1.27
N ILE A 443 -16.16 -9.14 -2.04
CA ILE A 443 -14.76 -9.58 -2.05
C ILE A 443 -14.19 -9.26 -3.41
N TYR A 444 -13.09 -8.53 -3.42
CA TYR A 444 -12.35 -8.18 -4.62
C TYR A 444 -10.89 -8.61 -4.47
N GLU A 445 -10.34 -9.15 -5.52
CA GLU A 445 -8.91 -9.40 -5.64
C GLU A 445 -8.36 -8.59 -6.80
N ILE A 446 -7.23 -7.94 -6.59
CA ILE A 446 -6.46 -7.27 -7.65
C ILE A 446 -5.46 -8.30 -8.18
N ALA A 447 -5.77 -8.87 -9.31
CA ALA A 447 -5.01 -9.97 -9.90
C ALA A 447 -3.53 -9.62 -10.08
N SER A 448 -2.65 -10.53 -9.68
CA SER A 448 -1.18 -10.41 -9.79
C SER A 448 -0.55 -9.20 -9.08
N GLY A 449 -1.31 -8.45 -8.28
CA GLY A 449 -0.79 -7.29 -7.54
C GLY A 449 0.12 -7.72 -6.38
N GLN A 450 1.22 -7.00 -6.16
CA GLN A 450 1.95 -7.08 -4.90
C GLN A 450 1.25 -6.26 -3.80
N HIS A 451 1.74 -6.33 -2.55
CA HIS A 451 1.10 -5.71 -1.39
C HIS A 451 0.91 -4.19 -1.49
N PHE A 452 1.78 -3.50 -2.19
CA PHE A 452 1.74 -2.06 -2.47
C PHE A 452 2.07 -1.80 -3.94
N VAL A 453 1.77 -0.62 -4.46
CA VAL A 453 2.15 -0.25 -5.81
C VAL A 453 3.67 -0.05 -5.88
N GLY A 454 4.35 -0.90 -6.64
CA GLY A 454 5.78 -0.84 -6.85
C GLY A 454 6.21 0.24 -7.85
N GLN A 455 7.52 0.40 -7.96
CA GLN A 455 8.15 1.23 -8.99
C GLN A 455 8.85 0.33 -10.01
N LEU A 456 8.72 0.66 -11.29
CA LEU A 456 9.43 -0.08 -12.34
C LEU A 456 10.88 0.37 -12.41
N HIS A 457 11.77 -0.59 -12.24
CA HIS A 457 13.21 -0.42 -12.40
C HIS A 457 13.76 -1.62 -13.17
N LEU A 458 13.88 -1.47 -14.48
CA LEU A 458 14.46 -2.51 -15.36
C LEU A 458 15.99 -2.32 -15.45
N ASP A 459 16.69 -2.39 -14.33
CA ASP A 459 18.15 -2.25 -14.24
C ASP A 459 18.79 -3.47 -13.57
N ALA A 460 20.09 -3.60 -13.70
CA ALA A 460 20.86 -4.73 -13.17
C ALA A 460 20.77 -4.86 -11.63
N LYS A 461 20.47 -3.79 -10.88
CA LYS A 461 20.35 -3.85 -9.41
C LYS A 461 19.07 -4.55 -8.97
N ASN A 462 18.01 -4.43 -9.79
CA ASN A 462 16.70 -5.02 -9.51
C ASN A 462 16.49 -6.34 -10.26
N GLN A 463 17.41 -6.71 -11.15
CA GLN A 463 17.37 -7.95 -11.92
C GLN A 463 17.78 -9.14 -11.05
N ARG A 464 17.03 -10.23 -11.16
CA ARG A 464 17.39 -11.51 -10.53
C ARG A 464 18.41 -12.23 -11.41
N ASP A 465 19.66 -12.38 -10.92
CA ASP A 465 20.75 -13.02 -11.66
C ASP A 465 20.88 -12.54 -13.13
N THR A 466 21.02 -13.43 -14.08
CA THR A 466 21.06 -13.13 -15.53
C THR A 466 19.68 -13.26 -16.20
N SER A 467 18.63 -13.53 -15.45
CA SER A 467 17.27 -13.68 -15.98
C SER A 467 16.59 -12.32 -16.21
N MET A 468 15.54 -12.31 -17.06
CA MET A 468 14.69 -11.13 -17.30
C MET A 468 13.63 -10.99 -16.21
N VAL A 469 13.99 -11.20 -14.95
CA VAL A 469 13.14 -11.15 -13.78
C VAL A 469 13.57 -10.01 -12.88
N PHE A 470 12.68 -9.04 -12.66
CA PHE A 470 12.96 -7.84 -11.88
C PHE A 470 12.06 -7.76 -10.66
N LYS A 471 12.59 -7.29 -9.55
CA LYS A 471 11.84 -7.02 -8.31
C LYS A 471 11.00 -5.75 -8.44
N SER A 472 10.02 -5.63 -7.55
CA SER A 472 9.07 -4.53 -7.45
C SER A 472 8.08 -4.46 -8.62
N ASN A 473 7.02 -5.26 -8.50
CA ASN A 473 5.89 -5.28 -9.43
C ASN A 473 5.21 -3.89 -9.50
N PRO A 474 5.18 -3.23 -10.67
CA PRO A 474 4.68 -1.87 -10.82
C PRO A 474 3.18 -1.79 -11.10
N LEU A 475 2.42 -2.89 -11.01
CA LEU A 475 0.98 -2.89 -11.28
C LEU A 475 0.26 -1.78 -10.51
N TYR A 476 -0.50 -0.92 -11.22
CA TYR A 476 -1.02 0.31 -10.65
C TYR A 476 -2.51 0.23 -10.37
N TYR A 477 -2.86 -0.14 -9.15
CA TYR A 477 -4.24 -0.42 -8.75
C TYR A 477 -4.88 0.66 -7.84
N LEU A 478 -4.26 1.82 -7.62
CA LEU A 478 -4.90 2.90 -6.86
C LEU A 478 -6.21 3.38 -7.52
N PRO A 479 -6.35 3.44 -8.87
CA PRO A 479 -7.62 3.73 -9.51
C PRO A 479 -8.75 2.77 -9.14
N ASN A 480 -8.44 1.48 -8.88
CA ASN A 480 -9.46 0.54 -8.40
C ASN A 480 -9.93 0.89 -6.99
N TYR A 481 -9.02 1.23 -6.07
CA TYR A 481 -9.39 1.59 -4.70
C TYR A 481 -10.30 2.81 -4.67
N ARG A 482 -10.00 3.85 -5.45
CA ARG A 482 -10.81 5.06 -5.48
C ARG A 482 -12.18 4.84 -6.16
N ALA A 483 -12.24 4.02 -7.20
CA ALA A 483 -13.49 3.62 -7.81
C ALA A 483 -14.37 2.84 -6.80
N LEU A 484 -13.78 1.88 -6.09
CA LEU A 484 -14.47 1.12 -5.06
C LEU A 484 -14.91 1.99 -3.88
N LEU A 485 -14.12 2.99 -3.46
CA LEU A 485 -14.56 3.95 -2.44
C LEU A 485 -15.83 4.69 -2.89
N VAL A 486 -15.86 5.21 -4.12
CA VAL A 486 -17.05 5.89 -4.66
C VAL A 486 -18.25 4.94 -4.69
N ARG A 487 -18.04 3.66 -5.06
CA ARG A 487 -19.12 2.65 -5.05
C ARG A 487 -19.60 2.34 -3.63
N LEU A 488 -18.70 2.23 -2.65
CA LEU A 488 -19.08 2.01 -1.26
C LEU A 488 -19.88 3.19 -0.70
N VAL A 489 -19.46 4.43 -0.99
CA VAL A 489 -20.20 5.65 -0.60
C VAL A 489 -21.63 5.63 -1.16
N ARG A 490 -21.80 5.29 -2.43
CA ARG A 490 -23.12 5.19 -3.06
C ARG A 490 -23.97 4.05 -2.48
N TRP A 491 -23.35 2.93 -2.20
CA TRP A 491 -24.02 1.79 -1.58
C TRP A 491 -24.54 2.13 -0.18
N VAL A 492 -23.70 2.77 0.63
CA VAL A 492 -24.04 3.19 2.01
C VAL A 492 -25.11 4.29 2.01
N ASN A 493 -25.00 5.26 1.10
CA ASN A 493 -25.85 6.46 1.10
C ASN A 493 -27.18 6.24 0.39
N ASN A 494 -27.16 5.55 -0.75
CA ASN A 494 -28.30 5.45 -1.66
C ASN A 494 -28.80 4.02 -1.84
N GLY A 495 -28.09 3.00 -1.30
CA GLY A 495 -28.40 1.60 -1.56
C GLY A 495 -28.02 1.12 -2.98
N GLU A 496 -27.24 1.93 -3.75
CA GLU A 496 -26.78 1.56 -5.10
C GLU A 496 -25.80 0.39 -5.00
N GLU A 497 -26.19 -0.77 -5.52
CA GLU A 497 -25.37 -1.98 -5.47
C GLU A 497 -24.03 -1.78 -6.21
N PRO A 498 -22.90 -2.12 -5.56
CA PRO A 498 -21.59 -2.08 -6.19
C PRO A 498 -21.41 -3.26 -7.16
N PRO A 499 -20.34 -3.29 -7.96
CA PRO A 499 -19.99 -4.46 -8.77
C PRO A 499 -20.02 -5.76 -7.96
N ALA A 500 -20.39 -6.85 -8.61
CA ALA A 500 -20.35 -8.18 -7.99
C ALA A 500 -18.94 -8.53 -7.49
N SER A 501 -18.86 -9.35 -6.46
CA SER A 501 -17.58 -9.87 -5.97
C SER A 501 -16.79 -10.52 -7.09
N THR A 502 -15.49 -10.19 -7.18
CA THR A 502 -14.60 -10.62 -8.27
C THR A 502 -13.28 -11.08 -7.64
N TYR A 503 -13.14 -12.41 -7.49
CA TYR A 503 -12.01 -13.06 -6.82
C TYR A 503 -11.86 -14.51 -7.31
N PRO A 504 -10.70 -15.17 -7.13
CA PRO A 504 -10.52 -16.57 -7.55
C PRO A 504 -11.33 -17.52 -6.69
N THR A 505 -11.88 -18.57 -7.30
CA THR A 505 -12.73 -19.56 -6.64
C THR A 505 -12.30 -21.00 -6.96
N ILE A 506 -12.60 -21.93 -6.05
CA ILE A 506 -12.39 -23.36 -6.26
C ILE A 506 -13.31 -23.86 -7.38
N ALA A 507 -14.57 -23.43 -7.38
CA ALA A 507 -15.57 -23.84 -8.35
C ALA A 507 -15.19 -23.50 -9.80
N SER A 508 -14.58 -22.34 -10.02
CA SER A 508 -14.10 -21.92 -11.36
C SER A 508 -12.69 -22.44 -11.68
N LYS A 509 -12.04 -23.15 -10.77
CA LYS A 509 -10.64 -23.62 -10.88
C LYS A 509 -9.62 -22.49 -11.05
N THR A 510 -9.98 -21.28 -10.64
CA THR A 510 -9.08 -20.13 -10.59
C THR A 510 -8.39 -19.99 -9.23
N LEU A 511 -8.78 -20.82 -8.24
CA LEU A 511 -8.15 -20.95 -6.93
C LEU A 511 -7.77 -22.42 -6.71
N VAL A 512 -6.49 -22.69 -6.46
CA VAL A 512 -5.93 -24.04 -6.43
C VAL A 512 -4.89 -24.19 -5.32
N PRO A 513 -4.56 -25.44 -4.88
CA PRO A 513 -3.35 -25.69 -4.10
C PRO A 513 -2.08 -25.25 -4.86
N LEU A 514 -1.04 -24.78 -4.17
CA LEU A 514 0.21 -24.34 -4.80
C LEU A 514 0.78 -25.37 -5.78
N ALA A 515 0.77 -26.66 -5.41
CA ALA A 515 1.26 -27.74 -6.27
C ALA A 515 0.49 -27.95 -7.59
N GLN A 516 -0.67 -27.30 -7.75
CA GLN A 516 -1.49 -27.35 -8.97
C GLN A 516 -1.42 -26.05 -9.79
N VAL A 517 -0.63 -25.08 -9.35
CA VAL A 517 -0.42 -23.85 -10.12
C VAL A 517 0.35 -24.19 -11.40
N ARG A 518 -0.12 -23.68 -12.52
CA ARG A 518 0.52 -23.87 -13.83
C ARG A 518 1.46 -22.73 -14.11
N PHE A 519 2.66 -22.80 -13.55
CA PHE A 519 3.69 -21.84 -13.91
C PHE A 519 4.10 -22.03 -15.38
N PRO A 520 4.30 -20.94 -16.14
CA PRO A 520 4.85 -21.03 -17.49
C PRO A 520 6.22 -21.71 -17.42
N ILE A 521 6.43 -22.75 -18.20
CA ILE A 521 7.68 -23.51 -18.20
C ILE A 521 8.77 -22.60 -18.79
N ASN A 522 9.60 -22.05 -17.89
CA ASN A 522 10.83 -21.36 -18.24
C ASN A 522 11.82 -21.59 -17.09
N ALA A 523 12.98 -22.15 -17.40
CA ALA A 523 14.02 -22.45 -16.40
C ALA A 523 14.48 -21.21 -15.61
N SER A 524 14.22 -20.01 -16.12
CA SER A 524 14.59 -18.75 -15.47
C SER A 524 13.51 -18.17 -14.57
N LEU A 525 12.24 -18.65 -14.62
CA LEU A 525 11.19 -18.12 -13.78
C LEU A 525 11.28 -18.73 -12.37
N PRO A 526 11.28 -17.90 -11.32
CA PRO A 526 11.23 -18.41 -9.97
C PRO A 526 9.85 -19.02 -9.69
N GLU A 527 9.82 -20.06 -8.88
CA GLU A 527 8.59 -20.68 -8.40
C GLU A 527 8.62 -20.74 -6.88
N PRO A 528 7.58 -20.31 -6.16
CA PRO A 528 7.53 -20.45 -4.71
C PRO A 528 7.30 -21.94 -4.36
N LYS A 529 8.12 -22.48 -3.48
CA LYS A 529 7.98 -23.86 -2.98
C LYS A 529 7.03 -23.97 -1.79
N ALA A 530 6.80 -22.85 -1.10
CA ALA A 530 5.92 -22.74 0.05
C ALA A 530 5.19 -21.39 0.04
N ILE A 531 4.01 -21.38 0.66
CA ILE A 531 3.22 -20.17 0.91
C ILE A 531 3.03 -19.98 2.40
N GLN A 532 2.60 -18.78 2.80
CA GLN A 532 2.19 -18.53 4.17
C GLN A 532 0.85 -19.24 4.43
N VAL A 533 0.82 -20.05 5.47
CA VAL A 533 -0.40 -20.69 5.97
C VAL A 533 -0.80 -20.08 7.33
N ALA A 534 -2.07 -20.14 7.66
CA ALA A 534 -2.54 -19.81 8.99
C ALA A 534 -2.41 -21.05 9.89
N TYR A 535 -2.05 -20.81 11.16
CA TYR A 535 -1.85 -21.87 12.14
C TYR A 535 -2.96 -21.86 13.22
N ASN A 536 -3.36 -23.04 13.67
CA ASN A 536 -4.04 -23.19 14.94
C ASN A 536 -2.97 -23.20 16.05
N LEU A 537 -2.97 -22.15 16.88
CA LEU A 537 -1.92 -21.90 17.87
C LEU A 537 -2.44 -22.04 19.30
N ASP A 538 -1.70 -22.74 20.14
CA ASP A 538 -1.94 -22.86 21.58
C ASP A 538 -1.10 -21.84 22.33
N PHE A 539 -1.73 -20.75 22.77
CA PHE A 539 -1.14 -19.70 23.60
C PHE A 539 -1.20 -19.99 25.12
N GLY A 540 -1.69 -21.16 25.50
CA GLY A 540 -1.86 -21.57 26.90
C GLY A 540 -3.28 -21.41 27.42
N ASP A 541 -3.50 -21.83 28.67
CA ASP A 541 -4.79 -21.97 29.36
C ASP A 541 -5.54 -20.64 29.60
N SER A 542 -4.81 -19.55 29.58
CA SER A 542 -5.35 -18.21 29.84
C SER A 542 -5.79 -17.47 28.57
N TRP A 543 -5.66 -18.08 27.36
CA TRP A 543 -5.98 -17.43 26.09
C TRP A 543 -7.45 -17.04 25.95
N GLN A 544 -8.37 -17.76 26.57
CA GLN A 544 -9.79 -17.36 26.62
C GLN A 544 -10.01 -15.97 27.25
N ARG A 545 -9.14 -15.58 28.18
CA ARG A 545 -9.08 -14.23 28.77
C ARG A 545 -8.12 -13.30 28.01
N ARG A 546 -7.65 -13.72 26.84
CA ARG A 546 -6.71 -12.99 26.00
C ARG A 546 -5.39 -12.67 26.69
N VAL A 547 -4.90 -13.63 27.49
CA VAL A 547 -3.59 -13.60 28.13
C VAL A 547 -2.74 -14.73 27.58
N ILE A 548 -1.60 -14.40 26.99
CA ILE A 548 -0.63 -15.37 26.47
C ILE A 548 0.19 -15.92 27.62
N ARG A 549 0.32 -17.24 27.69
CA ARG A 549 1.11 -17.98 28.70
C ARG A 549 2.19 -18.85 28.08
N LYS A 550 2.19 -19.00 26.75
CA LYS A 550 3.18 -19.76 25.99
C LYS A 550 3.69 -18.91 24.83
N GLU A 551 4.95 -18.55 24.90
CA GLU A 551 5.71 -17.93 23.82
C GLU A 551 7.03 -18.67 23.57
N PRO A 552 7.35 -19.06 22.34
CA PRO A 552 6.46 -19.10 21.19
C PRO A 552 5.27 -20.03 21.42
N PRO A 553 4.10 -19.76 20.82
CA PRO A 553 2.94 -20.64 20.96
C PRO A 553 3.20 -22.00 20.26
N ARG A 554 2.54 -23.04 20.75
CA ARG A 554 2.64 -24.35 20.12
C ARG A 554 1.73 -24.44 18.92
N ILE A 555 2.23 -24.87 17.78
CA ILE A 555 1.44 -25.21 16.60
C ILE A 555 0.66 -26.50 16.90
N VAL A 556 -0.67 -26.42 16.78
CA VAL A 556 -1.59 -27.57 16.93
C VAL A 556 -1.86 -28.20 15.56
N SER A 557 -2.16 -27.37 14.57
CA SER A 557 -2.43 -27.75 13.17
C SER A 557 -2.27 -26.54 12.24
N THR A 558 -2.38 -26.76 10.94
CA THR A 558 -2.41 -25.72 9.92
C THR A 558 -3.76 -25.70 9.23
N TYR A 559 -4.19 -24.53 8.74
CA TYR A 559 -5.35 -24.38 7.85
C TYR A 559 -4.90 -24.41 6.40
N THR A 560 -5.75 -24.91 5.51
CA THR A 560 -5.41 -25.04 4.09
C THR A 560 -5.53 -23.68 3.40
N SER A 561 -4.40 -23.17 2.92
CA SER A 561 -4.35 -21.95 2.10
C SER A 561 -4.24 -22.34 0.62
N LEU A 562 -4.98 -21.63 -0.23
CA LEU A 562 -4.98 -21.81 -1.68
C LEU A 562 -4.49 -20.51 -2.35
N VAL A 563 -4.03 -20.63 -3.59
CA VAL A 563 -3.48 -19.51 -4.37
C VAL A 563 -4.16 -19.39 -5.73
N PRO A 564 -4.15 -18.20 -6.35
CA PRO A 564 -4.70 -18.01 -7.68
C PRO A 564 -4.00 -18.88 -8.73
N GLN A 565 -4.77 -19.44 -9.67
CA GLN A 565 -4.25 -20.11 -10.86
C GLN A 565 -3.79 -19.09 -11.90
N LEU A 566 -2.79 -19.46 -12.68
CA LEU A 566 -2.19 -18.61 -13.71
C LEU A 566 -2.68 -18.96 -15.12
N ASP A 567 -2.75 -17.96 -15.97
CA ASP A 567 -2.99 -18.11 -17.42
C ASP A 567 -1.67 -18.46 -18.17
N GLN A 568 -1.75 -18.56 -19.49
CA GLN A 568 -0.59 -18.83 -20.35
C GLN A 568 0.49 -17.73 -20.33
N ASN A 569 0.13 -16.52 -19.88
CA ASN A 569 1.02 -15.38 -19.72
C ASN A 569 1.71 -15.38 -18.35
N GLY A 570 1.37 -16.32 -17.46
CA GLY A 570 1.83 -16.39 -16.07
C GLY A 570 1.13 -15.38 -15.15
N ASN A 571 0.03 -14.78 -15.58
CA ASN A 571 -0.75 -13.84 -14.81
C ASN A 571 -1.97 -14.51 -14.18
N GLU A 572 -2.42 -14.02 -13.01
CA GLU A 572 -3.55 -14.62 -12.29
C GLU A 572 -4.86 -14.54 -13.10
N MET A 573 -5.61 -15.63 -13.07
CA MET A 573 -6.84 -15.79 -13.86
C MET A 573 -8.07 -15.22 -13.17
N GLY A 574 -8.08 -15.17 -11.84
CA GLY A 574 -9.16 -14.63 -11.03
C GLY A 574 -9.05 -13.12 -10.83
N GLY A 575 -10.02 -12.55 -10.11
CA GLY A 575 -9.96 -11.16 -9.65
C GLY A 575 -10.18 -10.08 -10.72
N ILE A 576 -9.90 -8.85 -10.32
CA ILE A 576 -9.92 -7.68 -11.20
C ILE A 576 -8.61 -7.68 -12.00
N ARG A 577 -8.73 -7.91 -13.29
CA ARG A 577 -7.59 -7.93 -14.22
C ARG A 577 -7.43 -6.55 -14.84
N ASN A 578 -6.56 -5.72 -14.28
CA ASN A 578 -6.20 -4.42 -14.82
C ASN A 578 -5.56 -4.57 -16.20
N PHE A 579 -5.41 -3.45 -16.93
CA PHE A 579 -4.88 -3.49 -18.31
C PHE A 579 -3.49 -4.17 -18.36
N GLU A 580 -2.65 -4.02 -17.32
CA GLU A 580 -1.34 -4.69 -17.24
C GLU A 580 -1.45 -6.23 -17.28
N ILE A 581 -2.59 -6.77 -16.83
CA ILE A 581 -2.86 -8.21 -16.78
C ILE A 581 -3.71 -8.68 -17.94
N ALA A 582 -4.65 -7.87 -18.40
CA ALA A 582 -5.57 -8.22 -19.50
C ALA A 582 -4.95 -7.99 -20.90
N VAL A 583 -4.05 -7.01 -21.02
CA VAL A 583 -3.30 -6.62 -22.23
C VAL A 583 -1.79 -6.61 -21.88
N PRO A 584 -1.19 -7.78 -21.59
CA PRO A 584 0.08 -7.83 -20.87
C PRO A 584 1.29 -7.63 -21.78
N LEU A 585 2.29 -6.91 -21.27
CA LEU A 585 3.66 -6.86 -21.81
C LEU A 585 4.63 -7.71 -20.97
N ALA A 586 4.16 -8.26 -19.88
CA ALA A 586 4.96 -8.99 -18.91
C ALA A 586 4.10 -9.99 -18.10
N THR A 587 4.75 -10.90 -17.42
CA THR A 587 4.18 -11.60 -16.26
C THR A 587 4.38 -10.74 -15.02
N TYR A 588 3.35 -10.62 -14.21
CA TYR A 588 3.36 -9.96 -12.91
C TYR A 588 3.03 -10.96 -11.83
N THR A 589 3.77 -10.94 -10.73
CA THR A 589 3.46 -11.80 -9.57
C THR A 589 3.15 -10.97 -8.34
N GLY A 590 2.24 -11.44 -7.50
CA GLY A 590 2.00 -10.85 -6.19
C GLY A 590 3.14 -11.12 -5.20
N TRP A 591 4.08 -11.98 -5.52
CA TRP A 591 5.11 -12.51 -4.64
C TRP A 591 6.50 -12.43 -5.28
N SER A 592 7.53 -12.40 -4.44
CA SER A 592 8.93 -12.62 -4.80
C SER A 592 9.62 -13.50 -3.78
N LEU A 593 10.82 -13.98 -4.10
CA LEU A 593 11.63 -14.83 -3.24
C LEU A 593 12.76 -14.04 -2.58
N ARG A 594 13.34 -14.63 -1.55
CA ARG A 594 14.50 -14.08 -0.82
C ARG A 594 15.82 -14.23 -1.57
N ASP A 595 15.78 -14.47 -2.89
CA ASP A 595 16.97 -14.58 -3.74
C ASP A 595 17.93 -13.39 -3.53
N GLY A 596 19.22 -13.71 -3.47
CA GLY A 596 20.29 -12.73 -3.19
C GLY A 596 20.45 -12.34 -1.72
N LYS A 597 19.62 -12.88 -0.78
CA LYS A 597 19.76 -12.69 0.66
C LYS A 597 20.39 -13.90 1.33
N PRO A 598 21.08 -13.74 2.48
CA PRO A 598 21.55 -14.89 3.26
C PRO A 598 20.42 -15.83 3.69
N GLY A 599 20.70 -17.11 3.79
CA GLY A 599 19.73 -18.16 4.17
C GLY A 599 18.96 -18.75 2.99
N PRO A 600 17.80 -19.39 3.22
CA PRO A 600 16.99 -20.00 2.16
C PRO A 600 16.52 -18.98 1.12
N GLN A 601 16.86 -19.24 -0.14
CA GLN A 601 16.58 -18.31 -1.26
C GLN A 601 15.22 -18.56 -1.92
N ASP A 602 14.61 -19.72 -1.67
CA ASP A 602 13.32 -20.15 -2.20
C ASP A 602 12.12 -19.81 -1.27
N GLU A 603 12.38 -19.15 -0.14
CA GLU A 603 11.35 -18.61 0.75
C GLU A 603 10.79 -17.28 0.23
N LEU A 604 9.53 -17.00 0.57
CA LEU A 604 8.88 -15.75 0.18
C LEU A 604 9.54 -14.53 0.83
N ASN A 605 9.74 -13.49 0.03
CA ASN A 605 10.08 -12.16 0.51
C ASN A 605 8.83 -11.43 1.05
N ASP A 606 9.03 -10.31 1.76
CA ASP A 606 7.93 -9.51 2.29
C ASP A 606 7.43 -8.50 1.25
N PHE A 607 6.11 -8.51 1.03
CA PHE A 607 5.34 -7.45 0.36
C PHE A 607 5.60 -7.21 -1.12
N GLU A 608 6.68 -7.73 -1.68
CA GLU A 608 7.12 -7.48 -3.05
C GLU A 608 6.77 -8.62 -4.00
N GLY A 609 6.58 -8.27 -5.27
CA GLY A 609 6.41 -9.19 -6.38
C GLY A 609 7.45 -8.97 -7.48
N TYR A 610 7.37 -9.78 -8.53
CA TYR A 610 8.22 -9.66 -9.72
C TYR A 610 7.45 -9.04 -10.88
N ILE A 611 8.22 -8.42 -11.80
CA ILE A 611 7.84 -8.19 -13.18
C ILE A 611 8.82 -8.94 -14.08
N MET A 612 8.28 -9.66 -15.07
CA MET A 612 9.05 -10.47 -16.03
C MET A 612 8.59 -10.13 -17.45
N PRO A 613 9.24 -9.15 -18.13
CA PRO A 613 8.87 -8.78 -19.50
C PRO A 613 8.82 -9.98 -20.45
N PHE A 614 7.91 -9.96 -21.41
CA PHE A 614 7.88 -10.94 -22.50
C PHE A 614 9.00 -10.62 -23.47
N GLN A 615 9.56 -11.64 -24.13
CA GLN A 615 10.51 -11.46 -25.20
C GLN A 615 9.89 -10.60 -26.32
N MET A 616 10.71 -9.79 -26.99
CA MET A 616 10.26 -9.01 -28.13
C MET A 616 9.78 -9.89 -29.28
N ASP A 617 10.58 -10.91 -29.59
CA ASP A 617 10.35 -11.87 -30.67
C ASP A 617 10.76 -13.27 -30.21
N LYS A 618 10.13 -14.31 -30.75
CA LYS A 618 10.66 -15.67 -30.58
C LYS A 618 11.86 -15.83 -31.50
N SER A 619 13.06 -15.75 -30.93
CA SER A 619 14.27 -16.01 -31.70
C SER A 619 14.24 -17.42 -32.29
N THR A 620 14.93 -17.62 -33.42
CA THR A 620 15.09 -18.91 -34.09
C THR A 620 15.87 -19.95 -33.26
N GLU A 621 16.52 -19.54 -32.17
CA GLU A 621 17.09 -20.42 -31.16
C GLU A 621 15.98 -20.90 -30.22
N VAL A 622 16.05 -22.14 -29.79
CA VAL A 622 15.06 -22.81 -28.94
C VAL A 622 14.90 -22.04 -27.60
N SER A 623 14.02 -21.05 -27.61
CA SER A 623 13.65 -20.34 -26.39
C SER A 623 12.90 -21.27 -25.46
N THR A 624 13.39 -21.41 -24.22
CA THR A 624 12.67 -22.16 -23.17
C THR A 624 11.47 -21.40 -22.61
N ASP A 625 11.29 -20.12 -22.98
CA ASP A 625 10.15 -19.30 -22.57
C ASP A 625 8.93 -19.61 -23.44
N LEU A 626 7.92 -20.26 -22.84
CA LEU A 626 6.68 -20.62 -23.51
C LEU A 626 5.65 -19.47 -23.57
N ARG A 627 5.90 -18.37 -22.85
CA ARG A 627 5.01 -17.20 -22.88
C ARG A 627 5.04 -16.56 -24.27
N PRO A 628 3.98 -15.85 -24.68
CA PRO A 628 3.95 -15.18 -25.98
C PRO A 628 5.03 -14.09 -26.08
N ALA A 629 5.51 -13.82 -27.28
CA ALA A 629 6.36 -12.66 -27.55
C ALA A 629 5.49 -11.41 -27.81
N ILE A 630 6.02 -10.21 -27.50
CA ILE A 630 5.29 -8.93 -27.66
C ILE A 630 4.81 -8.76 -29.09
N LYS A 631 5.66 -9.01 -30.11
CA LYS A 631 5.29 -8.93 -31.53
C LYS A 631 4.24 -9.97 -31.98
N SER A 632 4.02 -11.04 -31.20
CA SER A 632 2.94 -11.99 -31.47
C SER A 632 1.60 -11.57 -30.88
N LEU A 633 1.60 -10.67 -29.89
CA LEU A 633 0.41 -10.16 -29.22
C LEU A 633 -0.08 -8.86 -29.85
N TYR A 634 0.84 -8.01 -30.28
CA TYR A 634 0.55 -6.66 -30.80
C TYR A 634 1.26 -6.45 -32.12
N HIS A 635 0.48 -5.97 -33.11
CA HIS A 635 1.05 -5.63 -34.40
C HIS A 635 2.03 -4.44 -34.28
N ASP A 636 1.62 -3.43 -33.55
CA ASP A 636 2.42 -2.23 -33.24
C ASP A 636 1.92 -1.56 -31.94
N ARG A 637 2.47 -0.39 -31.66
CA ARG A 637 2.08 0.39 -30.49
C ARG A 637 0.62 0.84 -30.55
N MET A 638 0.10 1.21 -31.71
CA MET A 638 -1.28 1.66 -31.85
C MET A 638 -2.27 0.53 -31.56
N ASP A 639 -1.94 -0.69 -31.97
CA ASP A 639 -2.75 -1.86 -31.66
C ASP A 639 -2.76 -2.15 -30.15
N TYR A 640 -1.61 -2.03 -29.46
CA TYR A 640 -1.54 -2.13 -28.00
C TYR A 640 -2.40 -1.06 -27.32
N ASP A 641 -2.23 0.23 -27.68
CA ASP A 641 -2.98 1.34 -27.11
C ASP A 641 -4.49 1.19 -27.29
N ARG A 642 -4.92 0.70 -28.46
CA ARG A 642 -6.34 0.41 -28.72
C ARG A 642 -6.87 -0.70 -27.80
N GLN A 643 -6.14 -1.82 -27.65
CA GLN A 643 -6.55 -2.91 -26.77
C GLN A 643 -6.59 -2.46 -25.30
N VAL A 644 -5.64 -1.61 -24.87
CA VAL A 644 -5.66 -0.99 -23.54
C VAL A 644 -6.90 -0.12 -23.36
N SER A 645 -7.21 0.77 -24.32
CA SER A 645 -8.38 1.63 -24.24
C SER A 645 -9.68 0.83 -24.16
N ASP A 646 -9.82 -0.23 -24.97
CA ASP A 646 -10.96 -1.16 -24.92
C ASP A 646 -11.08 -1.87 -23.54
N CYS A 647 -9.96 -2.29 -22.97
CA CYS A 647 -9.93 -2.89 -21.63
C CYS A 647 -10.36 -1.88 -20.55
N LEU A 648 -9.86 -0.64 -20.61
CA LEU A 648 -10.24 0.41 -19.66
C LEU A 648 -11.72 0.75 -19.74
N ASP A 649 -12.30 0.82 -20.95
CA ASP A 649 -13.74 1.04 -21.13
C ASP A 649 -14.58 -0.09 -20.50
N GLN A 650 -14.10 -1.34 -20.57
CA GLN A 650 -14.75 -2.46 -19.89
C GLN A 650 -14.65 -2.32 -18.36
N LEU A 651 -13.48 -1.97 -17.80
CA LEU A 651 -13.29 -1.76 -16.36
C LEU A 651 -14.14 -0.59 -15.84
N ILE A 652 -14.27 0.48 -16.60
CA ILE A 652 -15.15 1.63 -16.29
C ILE A 652 -16.63 1.17 -16.29
N LYS A 653 -17.05 0.47 -17.31
CA LYS A 653 -18.42 -0.09 -17.40
C LYS A 653 -18.74 -1.05 -16.25
N GLN A 654 -17.78 -1.86 -15.84
CA GLN A 654 -17.88 -2.75 -14.70
C GLN A 654 -17.85 -2.01 -13.35
N GLY A 655 -17.35 -0.76 -13.31
CA GLY A 655 -17.28 0.07 -12.10
C GLY A 655 -16.00 -0.11 -11.28
N PHE A 656 -14.96 -0.72 -11.85
CA PHE A 656 -13.66 -0.93 -11.21
C PHE A 656 -12.66 0.20 -11.49
N VAL A 657 -12.95 1.08 -12.43
CA VAL A 657 -12.18 2.29 -12.75
C VAL A 657 -13.17 3.44 -12.92
N LEU A 658 -12.79 4.66 -12.52
CA LEU A 658 -13.57 5.87 -12.79
C LEU A 658 -13.25 6.40 -14.19
N ASP A 659 -14.25 6.93 -14.89
CA ASP A 659 -14.08 7.53 -16.20
C ASP A 659 -12.97 8.58 -16.24
N ARG A 660 -12.88 9.43 -15.20
CA ARG A 660 -11.84 10.45 -15.04
C ARG A 660 -10.41 9.89 -14.99
N ASP A 661 -10.24 8.61 -14.65
CA ASP A 661 -8.92 7.96 -14.51
C ASP A 661 -8.44 7.31 -15.82
N LYS A 662 -9.29 7.25 -16.86
CA LYS A 662 -8.96 6.61 -18.15
C LYS A 662 -7.68 7.18 -18.75
N GLY A 663 -7.60 8.50 -18.90
CA GLY A 663 -6.42 9.15 -19.49
C GLY A 663 -5.14 8.96 -18.68
N LEU A 664 -5.23 8.90 -17.36
CA LEU A 664 -4.09 8.56 -16.48
C LEU A 664 -3.56 7.15 -16.78
N LEU A 665 -4.48 6.18 -16.93
CA LEU A 665 -4.11 4.79 -17.18
C LEU A 665 -3.62 4.56 -18.61
N GLU A 666 -4.18 5.24 -19.61
CA GLU A 666 -3.65 5.24 -21.00
C GLU A 666 -2.23 5.80 -21.06
N ASN A 667 -1.97 6.93 -20.38
CA ASN A 667 -0.61 7.49 -20.27
C ASN A 667 0.35 6.51 -19.59
N ARG A 668 -0.13 5.82 -18.54
CA ARG A 668 0.67 4.80 -17.86
C ARG A 668 0.98 3.60 -18.75
N ALA A 669 0.01 3.12 -19.53
CA ALA A 669 0.23 2.05 -20.50
C ALA A 669 1.29 2.47 -21.53
N GLY A 670 1.20 3.72 -21.97
CA GLY A 670 2.18 4.33 -22.84
C GLY A 670 3.59 4.35 -22.26
N TRP A 671 3.69 4.76 -21.03
CA TRP A 671 4.96 4.74 -20.31
C TRP A 671 5.50 3.31 -20.16
N LEU A 672 4.66 2.34 -19.76
CA LEU A 672 5.06 0.93 -19.56
C LEU A 672 5.58 0.30 -20.87
N TRP A 673 4.90 0.56 -21.99
CA TRP A 673 5.37 0.14 -23.31
C TRP A 673 6.79 0.67 -23.58
N ASN A 674 6.99 1.97 -23.38
CA ASN A 674 8.28 2.60 -23.66
C ASN A 674 9.40 2.05 -22.78
N GLU A 675 9.15 1.82 -21.50
CA GLU A 675 10.15 1.28 -20.58
C GLU A 675 10.55 -0.16 -20.98
N ILE A 676 9.57 -1.01 -21.30
CA ILE A 676 9.85 -2.41 -21.67
C ILE A 676 10.52 -2.49 -23.05
N ILE A 677 10.02 -1.79 -24.06
CA ILE A 677 10.62 -1.80 -25.39
C ILE A 677 12.00 -1.14 -25.36
N GLY A 678 12.13 -0.01 -24.64
CA GLY A 678 13.41 0.69 -24.47
C GLY A 678 14.47 -0.19 -23.81
N TYR A 679 14.10 -1.02 -22.85
CA TYR A 679 14.99 -1.99 -22.23
C TYR A 679 15.57 -2.97 -23.27
N TYR A 680 14.74 -3.55 -24.16
CA TYR A 680 15.19 -4.46 -25.20
C TYR A 680 16.09 -3.77 -26.22
N VAL A 681 15.71 -2.58 -26.69
CA VAL A 681 16.53 -1.79 -27.61
C VAL A 681 17.90 -1.48 -26.99
N HIS A 682 17.94 -1.17 -25.70
CA HIS A 682 19.19 -0.92 -25.00
C HIS A 682 20.05 -2.20 -24.89
N GLN A 683 19.45 -3.35 -24.59
CA GLN A 683 20.14 -4.64 -24.53
C GLN A 683 20.69 -5.05 -25.91
N GLU A 684 19.92 -4.87 -26.97
CA GLU A 684 20.39 -5.10 -28.34
C GLU A 684 21.59 -4.18 -28.65
N ALA A 685 21.48 -2.90 -28.33
CA ALA A 685 22.57 -1.93 -28.55
C ALA A 685 23.85 -2.26 -27.78
N MET A 686 23.74 -2.84 -26.58
CA MET A 686 24.91 -3.28 -25.78
C MET A 686 25.60 -4.51 -26.39
N ASN A 687 24.89 -5.33 -27.16
CA ASN A 687 25.45 -6.51 -27.83
C ASN A 687 26.03 -6.23 -29.20
N PHE A 688 25.81 -5.03 -29.78
CA PHE A 688 26.46 -4.65 -31.01
C PHE A 688 27.87 -4.08 -30.70
N PRO A 689 28.88 -4.39 -31.52
CA PRO A 689 30.17 -3.69 -31.44
C PRO A 689 29.89 -2.19 -31.64
N VAL A 690 30.47 -1.35 -30.78
CA VAL A 690 30.40 0.10 -30.95
C VAL A 690 31.02 0.45 -32.31
N ILE A 691 30.16 0.61 -33.32
CA ILE A 691 30.59 1.06 -34.65
C ILE A 691 30.68 2.57 -34.54
N THR A 692 31.87 3.10 -34.39
CA THR A 692 32.09 4.53 -34.58
C THR A 692 32.01 4.82 -36.07
N PRO A 693 31.47 5.98 -36.48
CA PRO A 693 31.49 6.36 -37.86
C PRO A 693 32.95 6.43 -38.38
N GLU A 694 33.20 5.91 -39.54
CA GLU A 694 34.56 5.97 -40.18
C GLU A 694 35.01 7.42 -40.42
N GLN A 695 34.00 8.28 -40.64
CA GLN A 695 34.16 9.73 -40.81
C GLN A 695 33.03 10.43 -40.04
N GLY A 696 33.17 11.73 -39.79
CA GLY A 696 32.18 12.51 -39.07
C GLY A 696 32.27 12.43 -37.55
N SER A 697 31.35 13.08 -36.87
CA SER A 697 31.35 13.22 -35.42
C SER A 697 29.96 12.96 -34.81
N LEU A 698 29.94 12.22 -33.69
CA LEU A 698 28.75 12.14 -32.85
C LEU A 698 28.93 13.00 -31.60
N MET A 699 27.99 13.90 -31.33
CA MET A 699 28.01 14.77 -30.16
C MET A 699 26.82 14.40 -29.24
N VAL A 700 27.09 13.64 -28.17
CA VAL A 700 26.11 13.23 -27.19
C VAL A 700 26.03 14.27 -26.08
N ILE A 701 24.85 14.81 -25.84
CA ILE A 701 24.63 15.93 -24.92
C ILE A 701 23.63 15.51 -23.84
N GLY A 702 23.96 15.75 -22.57
CA GLY A 702 23.00 15.58 -21.47
C GLY A 702 21.84 16.56 -21.56
N GLY A 703 20.65 16.15 -21.08
CA GLY A 703 19.47 17.02 -21.08
C GLY A 703 19.60 18.23 -20.15
N GLY A 704 18.75 19.25 -20.35
CA GLY A 704 18.69 20.48 -19.57
C GLY A 704 18.94 21.74 -20.40
N LYS A 705 19.24 22.85 -19.72
CA LYS A 705 19.58 24.12 -20.40
C LYS A 705 20.99 24.02 -20.99
N LEU A 706 21.11 24.12 -22.29
CA LEU A 706 22.38 24.02 -22.98
C LEU A 706 23.18 25.34 -22.88
N ASP A 707 24.49 25.19 -22.65
CA ASP A 707 25.45 26.29 -22.61
C ASP A 707 25.87 26.71 -24.03
N GLU A 708 26.28 27.96 -24.22
CA GLU A 708 26.76 28.47 -25.51
C GLU A 708 27.95 27.70 -26.09
N SER A 709 28.77 27.11 -25.22
CA SER A 709 29.92 26.30 -25.65
C SER A 709 29.51 25.05 -26.44
N ILE A 710 28.30 24.50 -26.19
CA ILE A 710 27.77 23.37 -26.93
C ILE A 710 27.44 23.73 -28.37
N TYR A 711 26.81 24.90 -28.58
CA TYR A 711 26.51 25.37 -29.94
C TYR A 711 27.79 25.77 -30.69
N SER A 712 28.79 26.31 -29.97
CA SER A 712 30.12 26.62 -30.54
C SER A 712 30.87 25.37 -30.97
N LYS A 713 30.83 24.31 -30.14
CA LYS A 713 31.44 23.01 -30.49
C LYS A 713 30.71 22.33 -31.65
N PHE A 714 29.40 22.41 -31.67
CA PHE A 714 28.59 21.91 -32.79
C PHE A 714 28.94 22.65 -34.11
N ALA A 715 29.12 23.98 -34.04
CA ALA A 715 29.53 24.76 -35.21
C ALA A 715 30.93 24.35 -35.71
N GLU A 716 31.87 24.15 -34.82
CA GLU A 716 33.21 23.64 -35.16
C GLU A 716 33.14 22.31 -35.92
N LEU A 717 32.37 21.34 -35.34
CA LEU A 717 32.22 19.99 -35.90
C LEU A 717 31.40 19.97 -37.19
N ALA A 718 30.51 20.92 -37.39
CA ALA A 718 29.71 21.06 -38.62
C ALA A 718 30.50 21.68 -39.76
N GLY A 719 31.76 22.07 -39.55
CA GLY A 719 32.58 22.75 -40.56
C GLY A 719 32.40 24.27 -40.64
N GLY A 720 31.86 24.89 -39.58
CA GLY A 720 31.67 26.31 -39.44
C GLY A 720 30.21 26.76 -39.57
N THR A 721 29.90 28.01 -39.15
CA THR A 721 28.55 28.56 -39.14
C THR A 721 27.95 28.88 -40.51
N ASP A 722 28.76 28.85 -41.56
CA ASP A 722 28.33 29.03 -42.97
C ASP A 722 27.76 27.75 -43.59
N GLN A 723 28.00 26.59 -42.97
CA GLN A 723 27.46 25.31 -43.41
C GLN A 723 25.96 25.24 -43.13
N PRO A 724 25.19 24.59 -43.99
CA PRO A 724 23.79 24.29 -43.70
C PRO A 724 23.70 23.32 -42.52
N ILE A 725 22.76 23.57 -41.62
CA ILE A 725 22.42 22.63 -40.55
C ILE A 725 20.93 22.28 -40.57
N VAL A 726 20.63 21.12 -40.06
CA VAL A 726 19.25 20.62 -39.90
C VAL A 726 18.97 20.39 -38.44
N ILE A 727 17.82 20.89 -37.93
CA ILE A 727 17.33 20.63 -36.59
C ILE A 727 16.15 19.68 -36.71
N ILE A 728 16.17 18.61 -35.88
CA ILE A 728 15.13 17.59 -35.84
C ILE A 728 14.48 17.60 -34.43
N PRO A 729 13.30 18.28 -34.27
CA PRO A 729 12.61 18.36 -33.02
C PRO A 729 11.63 17.19 -32.76
N THR A 730 11.64 16.16 -33.58
CA THR A 730 10.65 15.08 -33.60
C THR A 730 10.60 14.27 -32.31
N ALA A 731 11.64 14.31 -31.45
CA ALA A 731 11.58 13.76 -30.11
C ALA A 731 10.63 14.52 -29.17
N GLY A 732 10.35 15.81 -29.46
CA GLY A 732 9.45 16.67 -28.67
C GLY A 732 7.98 16.21 -28.71
N ASP A 733 7.17 16.67 -27.79
CA ASP A 733 5.70 16.43 -27.80
C ASP A 733 5.00 17.43 -28.74
N ASP A 734 3.85 16.99 -29.27
CA ASP A 734 3.12 17.74 -30.29
C ASP A 734 2.53 19.05 -29.73
N GLU A 735 2.19 19.08 -28.44
CA GLU A 735 1.70 20.30 -27.78
C GLU A 735 2.80 21.39 -27.71
N SER A 736 4.00 20.97 -27.32
CA SER A 736 5.16 21.89 -27.26
C SER A 736 5.55 22.38 -28.64
N LEU A 737 5.55 21.49 -29.66
CA LEU A 737 5.85 21.86 -31.05
C LEU A 737 4.78 22.80 -31.63
N ALA A 738 3.51 22.62 -31.28
CA ALA A 738 2.42 23.48 -31.71
C ALA A 738 2.51 24.92 -31.15
N LYS A 739 3.21 25.11 -30.02
CA LYS A 739 3.45 26.45 -29.43
C LYS A 739 4.48 27.29 -30.19
N ASP A 740 5.35 26.64 -31.01
CA ASP A 740 6.33 27.31 -31.88
C ASP A 740 6.22 26.84 -33.34
N PRO A 741 5.09 27.12 -34.02
CA PRO A 741 4.79 26.56 -35.35
C PRO A 741 5.73 27.02 -36.44
N LYS A 742 6.51 28.04 -36.19
CA LYS A 742 7.56 28.53 -37.13
C LYS A 742 8.96 28.15 -36.65
N PHE A 743 9.07 27.44 -35.56
CA PHE A 743 10.33 27.04 -34.94
C PHE A 743 11.28 28.20 -34.63
N GLU A 744 10.73 29.36 -34.32
CA GLU A 744 11.51 30.58 -34.06
C GLU A 744 12.31 30.46 -32.75
N GLN A 745 11.66 29.95 -31.68
CA GLN A 745 12.31 29.74 -30.39
C GLN A 745 13.32 28.60 -30.47
N LEU A 746 12.98 27.53 -31.16
CA LEU A 746 13.85 26.38 -31.38
C LEU A 746 15.13 26.74 -32.13
N THR A 747 15.06 27.59 -33.14
CA THR A 747 16.20 27.98 -33.99
C THR A 747 17.02 29.13 -33.45
N ALA A 748 16.46 29.91 -32.48
CA ALA A 748 17.13 31.10 -31.94
C ALA A 748 18.54 30.82 -31.35
N PRO A 749 18.80 29.78 -30.58
CA PRO A 749 20.16 29.51 -30.07
C PRO A 749 21.17 29.28 -31.15
N PHE A 750 20.82 28.62 -32.25
CA PHE A 750 21.67 28.38 -33.37
C PHE A 750 21.94 29.66 -34.19
N ARG A 751 20.96 30.52 -34.37
CA ARG A 751 21.13 31.85 -34.96
C ARG A 751 22.08 32.73 -34.13
N ASN A 752 21.91 32.66 -32.80
CA ASN A 752 22.77 33.40 -31.86
C ASN A 752 24.24 32.89 -31.94
N ALA A 753 24.42 31.58 -32.16
CA ALA A 753 25.74 30.99 -32.40
C ALA A 753 26.32 31.28 -33.81
N GLY A 754 25.60 32.01 -34.66
CA GLY A 754 26.09 32.52 -35.93
C GLY A 754 25.68 31.69 -37.16
N PHE A 755 24.87 30.63 -37.03
CA PHE A 755 24.42 29.85 -38.18
C PHE A 755 23.49 30.64 -39.11
N LYS A 756 23.76 30.62 -40.39
CA LYS A 756 23.03 31.39 -41.42
C LYS A 756 22.00 30.56 -42.18
N LYS A 757 22.24 29.22 -42.25
CA LYS A 757 21.40 28.29 -43.02
C LYS A 757 20.91 27.19 -42.10
N ILE A 758 19.68 27.37 -41.61
CA ILE A 758 19.02 26.46 -40.66
C ILE A 758 17.75 25.94 -41.32
N SER A 759 17.62 24.62 -41.43
CA SER A 759 16.39 23.94 -41.80
C SER A 759 15.84 23.15 -40.61
N VAL A 760 14.54 23.02 -40.49
CA VAL A 760 13.90 22.18 -39.46
C VAL A 760 13.11 21.09 -40.18
N LEU A 761 13.37 19.84 -39.80
CA LEU A 761 12.67 18.68 -40.33
C LEU A 761 11.86 18.02 -39.22
N HIS A 762 10.56 17.97 -39.39
CA HIS A 762 9.66 17.33 -38.45
C HIS A 762 8.52 16.63 -39.18
N THR A 763 8.33 15.34 -38.92
CA THR A 763 7.16 14.56 -39.32
C THR A 763 6.94 13.40 -38.35
N ARG A 764 5.69 12.92 -38.29
CA ARG A 764 5.30 11.65 -37.66
C ARG A 764 5.02 10.56 -38.69
N SER A 765 5.04 10.88 -39.99
CA SER A 765 4.71 9.99 -41.09
C SER A 765 5.97 9.39 -41.69
N LYS A 766 6.09 8.05 -41.69
CA LYS A 766 7.15 7.33 -42.40
C LYS A 766 7.10 7.54 -43.92
N ASP A 767 5.90 7.69 -44.46
CA ASP A 767 5.76 7.97 -45.92
C ASP A 767 6.36 9.34 -46.27
N GLU A 768 6.13 10.34 -45.43
CA GLU A 768 6.73 11.65 -45.62
C GLU A 768 8.27 11.59 -45.39
N ALA A 769 8.72 10.87 -44.38
CA ALA A 769 10.16 10.65 -44.08
C ALA A 769 10.87 9.91 -45.26
N ASN A 770 10.17 9.13 -46.04
CA ASN A 770 10.71 8.52 -47.28
C ASN A 770 10.66 9.43 -48.50
N SER A 771 10.04 10.62 -48.39
CA SER A 771 9.91 11.53 -49.51
C SER A 771 11.23 12.31 -49.76
N PRO A 772 11.74 12.37 -51.03
CA PRO A 772 12.89 13.18 -51.34
C PRO A 772 12.76 14.66 -50.98
N ARG A 773 11.51 15.16 -50.96
CA ARG A 773 11.24 16.54 -50.54
C ARG A 773 11.53 16.77 -49.06
N PHE A 774 11.38 15.74 -48.22
CA PHE A 774 11.60 15.81 -46.79
C PHE A 774 13.09 15.72 -46.43
N TYR A 775 13.79 14.70 -46.91
CA TYR A 775 15.20 14.47 -46.50
C TYR A 775 16.28 15.22 -47.33
N ARG A 776 15.90 15.91 -48.42
CA ARG A 776 16.82 16.67 -49.28
C ARG A 776 17.74 17.63 -48.55
N GLU A 777 17.30 18.24 -47.47
CA GLU A 777 18.10 19.18 -46.70
C GLU A 777 19.25 18.47 -45.96
N LEU A 778 19.10 17.18 -45.62
CA LEU A 778 20.15 16.36 -45.01
C LEU A 778 21.29 16.08 -45.99
N GLU A 779 21.00 16.00 -47.29
CA GLU A 779 22.04 15.73 -48.32
C GLU A 779 23.15 16.82 -48.35
N LYS A 780 22.80 18.03 -47.89
CA LYS A 780 23.70 19.18 -47.87
C LYS A 780 24.15 19.62 -46.50
N ALA A 781 23.59 19.00 -45.46
CA ALA A 781 23.86 19.40 -44.08
C ALA A 781 25.31 19.06 -43.68
N GLY A 782 26.03 20.03 -43.14
CA GLY A 782 27.29 19.81 -42.41
C GLY A 782 27.03 19.34 -40.94
N GLY A 783 25.84 19.61 -40.42
CA GLY A 783 25.48 19.16 -39.09
C GLY A 783 23.98 18.96 -38.92
N VAL A 784 23.61 17.98 -38.08
CA VAL A 784 22.24 17.71 -37.66
C VAL A 784 22.15 17.79 -36.14
N PHE A 785 21.19 18.51 -35.66
CA PHE A 785 20.92 18.61 -34.20
C PHE A 785 19.55 18.03 -33.86
N ILE A 786 19.55 16.93 -33.12
CA ILE A 786 18.34 16.26 -32.66
C ILE A 786 18.04 16.79 -31.25
N THR A 787 16.88 17.44 -31.07
CA THR A 787 16.51 18.01 -29.78
C THR A 787 16.04 16.95 -28.80
N GLY A 788 16.09 17.27 -27.51
CA GLY A 788 15.64 16.40 -26.43
C GLY A 788 14.15 16.07 -26.52
N GLY A 789 13.78 14.96 -25.89
CA GLY A 789 12.41 14.46 -25.87
C GLY A 789 12.38 12.94 -25.76
N ARG A 790 11.44 12.30 -26.44
CA ARG A 790 11.25 10.85 -26.41
C ARG A 790 11.87 10.17 -27.62
N GLN A 791 12.89 9.36 -27.42
CA GLN A 791 13.64 8.67 -28.48
C GLN A 791 12.74 7.81 -29.39
N TRP A 792 11.71 7.17 -28.83
CA TRP A 792 10.79 6.36 -29.61
C TRP A 792 10.06 7.16 -30.71
N ARG A 793 9.79 8.44 -30.50
CA ARG A 793 9.21 9.30 -31.53
C ARG A 793 10.09 9.46 -32.76
N LEU A 794 11.40 9.46 -32.56
CA LEU A 794 12.37 9.45 -33.66
C LEU A 794 12.39 8.08 -34.34
N ALA A 795 12.44 7.00 -33.56
CA ALA A 795 12.45 5.66 -34.12
C ALA A 795 11.19 5.38 -34.95
N ASP A 796 10.01 5.69 -34.39
CA ASP A 796 8.74 5.49 -35.08
C ASP A 796 8.63 6.31 -36.38
N SER A 797 9.21 7.51 -36.42
CA SER A 797 9.14 8.40 -37.57
C SER A 797 10.19 8.09 -38.62
N TYR A 798 11.40 7.71 -38.25
CA TYR A 798 12.56 7.69 -39.16
C TYR A 798 13.23 6.34 -39.33
N LEU A 799 13.10 5.41 -38.39
CA LEU A 799 13.76 4.11 -38.50
C LEU A 799 13.23 3.30 -39.69
N GLY A 800 14.14 2.81 -40.54
CA GLY A 800 13.82 2.09 -41.78
C GLY A 800 13.36 2.99 -42.90
N THR A 801 13.65 4.31 -42.83
CA THR A 801 13.28 5.26 -43.89
C THR A 801 14.49 5.85 -44.63
N GLN A 802 14.27 6.53 -45.76
CA GLN A 802 15.33 7.27 -46.48
C GLN A 802 15.90 8.40 -45.66
N THR A 803 15.18 8.98 -44.72
CA THR A 803 15.70 9.97 -43.74
C THR A 803 16.77 9.36 -42.86
N GLU A 804 16.62 8.11 -42.38
CA GLU A 804 17.67 7.42 -41.62
C GLU A 804 18.93 7.24 -42.48
N THR A 805 18.76 6.82 -43.72
CA THR A 805 19.91 6.70 -44.66
C THR A 805 20.61 8.04 -44.88
N ALA A 806 19.87 9.10 -45.10
CA ALA A 806 20.43 10.44 -45.28
C ALA A 806 21.12 10.97 -44.02
N LEU A 807 20.66 10.60 -42.81
CA LEU A 807 21.36 10.92 -41.57
C LEU A 807 22.71 10.21 -41.48
N LYS A 808 22.81 8.94 -41.88
CA LYS A 808 24.10 8.21 -41.93
C LYS A 808 25.06 8.85 -42.94
N GLU A 809 24.53 9.24 -44.07
CA GLU A 809 25.30 9.94 -45.11
C GLU A 809 25.86 11.29 -44.63
N VAL A 810 25.24 11.99 -43.68
CA VAL A 810 25.81 13.21 -43.06
C VAL A 810 27.13 12.85 -42.35
N LEU A 811 27.14 11.74 -41.58
CA LEU A 811 28.40 11.28 -40.93
C LEU A 811 29.44 10.81 -41.93
N ASP A 812 29.01 10.05 -42.96
CA ASP A 812 29.94 9.53 -44.00
C ASP A 812 30.62 10.65 -44.79
N ARG A 813 30.02 11.83 -44.84
CA ARG A 813 30.62 13.05 -45.44
C ARG A 813 31.46 13.87 -44.48
N GLY A 814 31.68 13.39 -43.25
CA GLY A 814 32.49 14.09 -42.25
C GLY A 814 31.66 15.11 -41.42
N GLY A 815 30.38 15.15 -41.54
CA GLY A 815 29.49 16.02 -40.76
C GLY A 815 29.30 15.58 -39.30
N VAL A 816 28.49 16.34 -38.56
CA VAL A 816 28.20 16.05 -37.15
C VAL A 816 26.72 15.76 -36.94
N ILE A 817 26.44 14.72 -36.16
CA ILE A 817 25.10 14.53 -35.57
C ILE A 817 25.18 14.76 -34.05
N ALA A 818 24.44 15.76 -33.58
CA ALA A 818 24.32 16.08 -32.15
C ALA A 818 22.95 15.68 -31.66
N GLY A 819 22.86 15.17 -30.43
CA GLY A 819 21.59 14.80 -29.80
C GLY A 819 21.57 15.06 -28.29
N THR A 820 20.40 15.54 -27.79
CA THR A 820 20.20 15.83 -26.36
C THR A 820 19.24 14.84 -25.70
#